data_1f55fbc2206fe6b844f0bd3cb9a55013
#
_entry.id   1f55fbc2206fe6b844f0bd3cb9a55013
#
_cell.length_a   1.000
_cell.length_b   1.000
_cell.length_c   1.000
_cell.angle_alpha   90.00
_cell.angle_beta   90.00
_cell.angle_gamma   90.00
#
_symmetry.space_group_name_H-M   'P 1'
#
loop_
_entity.id
_entity.type
_entity.pdbx_description
1 polymer ?
#
loop_
_entity_poly.entity_id
_entity_poly.type
_entity_poly.pdbx_seq_one_letter_code
_entity_poly.pdbx_strand_id
1 'polypeptide(L)'
;MSNKQTASTKQSGPSTSVGAWGLRGTWIFALIVGLVFVTAALAQMPQSPWKKAAPFPEPDEELYGVAVNGKLYVIGGWGDGKAAGVNYEYDPATDEWTKKRSMPRPAHHAALAAANGKIYVMGGFVPPQDTQIPVGGAWQPIDDAWEYDPAADSWKSLASVPGPRGSALATEVGGKIYVIGGVTTVEGSKDPFFTFFGPARVLTTNDVYDPATNKWESREPMSVARNHAFGGAVNGKIYVIGGRTGHGFILSATNTDVVEEYSPVSDTWSAPKERMPTPRSGGAWGTDGRKIYVAGGEVTTKEVVGAFRAIEAYEPASNTWTTLPSMPMPRHGVAGAVIGDRFHLVSGMIQSAGAMSFLDPHLAIHTAAHDVLELQFNPSPPTGNKSEGTTPSAGPGKHYTRYNVNSPQGQVMLAKYAQAIEIMRQLPDYDQRSWKWWWNTHWIKGYPAALWDLSRKKKTETIAALPKESQADAEAVWNGCQSHSYNPSDPEQFQQWYFLPWHRLMLYQFEGVIREVLHDEDFALPYWNPVTGNPDDLVVPAVFRDPGSTLYNGTRWFWVNGGERIDTLYRDWLTLDALNEKFYIESPNGSLGFNPRMDQNPHFFTHVALGGDMAEFSTVGADPLFYLHHSNMDRIWESWNRLGNKNPTDPKYLNRKFSYGDRSGKRADLPVSAADRTQQLGYEYDSYEKPPQPQQLSAEEAAARERTYKSLHEGAIGGPHGAQHDGKP
;
A
#
# COMPACT_ATOMS: atom_id res chain seq x y z
N MET A 1 -42.72 -60.92 -16.98
CA MET A 1 -42.27 -62.28 -17.32
C MET A 1 -41.02 -62.50 -16.47
N SER A 2 -41.21 -63.12 -15.38
CA SER A 2 -40.95 -64.56 -15.07
C SER A 2 -39.52 -64.77 -14.58
N ASN A 3 -39.36 -64.95 -13.30
CA ASN A 3 -39.20 -66.19 -12.52
C ASN A 3 -37.75 -66.74 -12.58
N LYS A 4 -37.09 -67.24 -11.54
CA LYS A 4 -37.40 -68.00 -10.31
C LYS A 4 -36.04 -68.18 -9.60
N GLN A 5 -35.92 -68.00 -8.29
CA GLN A 5 -35.86 -68.99 -7.24
C GLN A 5 -34.89 -70.16 -7.40
N THR A 6 -34.00 -70.37 -6.45
CA THR A 6 -34.04 -71.40 -5.37
C THR A 6 -32.73 -71.28 -4.56
N ALA A 7 -32.63 -71.10 -3.29
CA ALA A 7 -32.96 -71.84 -2.07
C ALA A 7 -31.95 -72.94 -1.66
N SER A 8 -31.55 -72.86 -0.36
CA SER A 8 -31.18 -73.95 0.58
C SER A 8 -29.70 -74.30 0.67
N THR A 9 -29.03 -74.51 1.81
CA THR A 9 -29.40 -74.88 3.17
C THR A 9 -28.22 -74.66 4.15
N LYS A 10 -28.57 -74.35 5.39
CA LYS A 10 -27.96 -74.57 6.69
C LYS A 10 -26.63 -75.33 6.87
N GLN A 11 -25.72 -74.77 7.71
CA GLN A 11 -25.40 -75.46 9.00
C GLN A 11 -24.76 -74.53 10.00
N SER A 12 -25.00 -74.81 11.25
CA SER A 12 -24.97 -74.03 12.47
C SER A 12 -23.67 -74.13 13.29
N GLY A 13 -23.32 -73.02 14.00
CA GLY A 13 -22.85 -72.89 15.35
C GLY A 13 -21.36 -72.75 15.58
N PRO A 14 -20.87 -72.27 16.76
CA PRO A 14 -21.54 -71.41 17.71
C PRO A 14 -20.81 -70.07 18.00
N SER A 15 -21.53 -69.20 18.63
CA SER A 15 -21.20 -67.86 19.08
C SER A 15 -20.05 -67.75 20.10
N THR A 16 -19.18 -66.76 19.92
CA THR A 16 -18.58 -66.02 21.05
C THR A 16 -18.70 -64.55 20.81
N SER A 17 -19.56 -63.93 21.59
CA SER A 17 -19.74 -62.46 21.68
C SER A 17 -18.57 -61.87 22.43
N VAL A 18 -17.77 -61.00 21.75
CA VAL A 18 -16.92 -60.01 22.44
C VAL A 18 -17.35 -58.64 21.96
N GLY A 19 -17.70 -57.78 22.90
CA GLY A 19 -18.46 -56.58 22.73
C GLY A 19 -17.81 -55.49 21.83
N ALA A 20 -18.60 -54.99 20.94
CA ALA A 20 -18.36 -53.83 20.10
C ALA A 20 -18.86 -52.54 20.77
N TRP A 21 -18.27 -52.18 21.93
CA TRP A 21 -18.62 -50.93 22.64
C TRP A 21 -17.45 -50.00 22.86
N GLY A 22 -16.26 -50.28 22.34
CA GLY A 22 -15.04 -49.48 22.54
C GLY A 22 -14.71 -48.45 21.49
N LEU A 23 -15.28 -48.50 20.30
CA LEU A 23 -14.81 -47.71 19.14
C LEU A 23 -15.72 -46.54 18.72
N ARG A 24 -16.95 -46.45 19.21
CA ARG A 24 -17.85 -45.32 18.87
C ARG A 24 -17.70 -44.12 19.79
N GLY A 25 -17.22 -44.29 21.01
CA GLY A 25 -17.02 -43.22 21.99
C GLY A 25 -15.79 -42.36 21.69
N THR A 26 -14.71 -42.96 21.16
CA THR A 26 -13.44 -42.27 20.88
C THR A 26 -13.53 -41.36 19.65
N TRP A 27 -14.33 -41.68 18.66
CA TRP A 27 -14.51 -40.82 17.49
C TRP A 27 -15.41 -39.60 17.74
N ILE A 28 -16.41 -39.73 18.61
CA ILE A 28 -17.29 -38.62 19.00
C ILE A 28 -16.52 -37.66 19.91
N PHE A 29 -15.68 -38.16 20.81
CA PHE A 29 -14.84 -37.30 21.65
C PHE A 29 -13.75 -36.59 20.86
N ALA A 30 -13.13 -37.23 19.88
CA ALA A 30 -12.15 -36.63 18.98
C ALA A 30 -12.79 -35.55 18.05
N LEU A 31 -14.04 -35.76 17.59
CA LEU A 31 -14.79 -34.79 16.77
C LEU A 31 -15.24 -33.58 17.64
N ILE A 32 -15.68 -33.79 18.89
CA ILE A 32 -16.08 -32.70 19.78
C ILE A 32 -14.85 -31.89 20.23
N VAL A 33 -13.74 -32.54 20.56
CA VAL A 33 -12.48 -31.87 20.91
C VAL A 33 -11.90 -31.14 19.69
N GLY A 34 -11.97 -31.72 18.49
CA GLY A 34 -11.57 -31.06 17.25
C GLY A 34 -12.45 -29.84 16.93
N LEU A 35 -13.78 -29.94 17.17
CA LEU A 35 -14.69 -28.80 16.95
C LEU A 35 -14.46 -27.67 17.96
N VAL A 36 -14.18 -28.01 19.23
CA VAL A 36 -13.89 -27.03 20.30
C VAL A 36 -12.55 -26.34 20.04
N PHE A 37 -11.53 -27.06 19.53
CA PHE A 37 -10.25 -26.44 19.14
C PHE A 37 -10.36 -25.58 17.89
N VAL A 38 -11.18 -25.95 16.90
CA VAL A 38 -11.44 -25.13 15.72
C VAL A 38 -12.23 -23.86 16.07
N THR A 39 -13.22 -23.96 16.97
CA THR A 39 -13.95 -22.77 17.44
C THR A 39 -13.10 -21.88 18.36
N ALA A 40 -12.19 -22.44 19.15
CA ALA A 40 -11.24 -21.65 19.95
C ALA A 40 -10.15 -20.99 19.11
N ALA A 41 -9.69 -21.64 18.01
CA ALA A 41 -8.73 -21.05 17.07
C ALA A 41 -9.35 -19.93 16.22
N LEU A 42 -10.64 -20.04 15.87
CA LEU A 42 -11.37 -18.98 15.18
C LEU A 42 -11.68 -17.78 16.09
N ALA A 43 -11.71 -17.98 17.42
CA ALA A 43 -11.90 -16.90 18.39
C ALA A 43 -10.63 -16.10 18.71
N GLN A 44 -9.46 -16.50 18.18
CA GLN A 44 -8.16 -15.86 18.43
C GLN A 44 -7.56 -15.15 17.20
N MET A 45 -8.29 -15.00 16.10
CA MET A 45 -7.83 -14.11 15.03
C MET A 45 -7.84 -12.67 15.55
N PRO A 46 -6.74 -11.89 15.41
CA PRO A 46 -6.77 -10.47 15.74
C PRO A 46 -7.89 -9.83 14.92
N GLN A 47 -8.85 -9.23 15.60
CA GLN A 47 -9.94 -8.53 14.93
C GLN A 47 -9.35 -7.34 14.18
N SER A 48 -9.66 -7.21 12.89
CA SER A 48 -9.32 -6.02 12.12
C SER A 48 -10.10 -4.83 12.68
N PRO A 49 -9.47 -3.65 12.85
CA PRO A 49 -10.20 -2.43 13.18
C PRO A 49 -11.12 -1.96 12.05
N TRP A 50 -10.99 -2.60 10.89
CA TRP A 50 -11.77 -2.31 9.71
C TRP A 50 -12.99 -3.22 9.58
N LYS A 51 -14.13 -2.61 9.29
CA LYS A 51 -15.36 -3.30 8.88
C LYS A 51 -15.75 -2.83 7.49
N LYS A 52 -16.37 -3.71 6.73
CA LYS A 52 -17.05 -3.35 5.48
C LYS A 52 -18.52 -3.16 5.78
N ALA A 53 -19.06 -2.08 5.26
CA ALA A 53 -20.48 -1.78 5.26
C ALA A 53 -21.07 -1.92 3.86
N ALA A 54 -22.39 -1.78 3.71
CA ALA A 54 -23.06 -1.88 2.43
C ALA A 54 -22.38 -0.98 1.38
N PRO A 55 -22.05 -1.52 0.19
CA PRO A 55 -21.32 -0.78 -0.84
C PRO A 55 -22.14 0.42 -1.32
N PHE A 56 -21.45 1.50 -1.71
CA PHE A 56 -22.09 2.70 -2.23
C PHE A 56 -22.75 2.41 -3.58
N PRO A 57 -24.04 2.81 -3.78
CA PRO A 57 -24.82 2.40 -4.96
C PRO A 57 -24.35 2.99 -6.30
N GLU A 58 -23.79 4.20 -6.29
CA GLU A 58 -23.32 4.92 -7.49
C GLU A 58 -21.85 5.32 -7.28
N PRO A 59 -20.87 4.42 -7.51
CA PRO A 59 -19.44 4.68 -7.32
C PRO A 59 -18.98 5.89 -8.10
N ASP A 60 -18.30 6.81 -7.41
CA ASP A 60 -17.86 8.06 -7.98
C ASP A 60 -16.69 8.65 -7.20
N GLU A 61 -16.06 9.70 -7.69
CA GLU A 61 -15.10 10.51 -6.96
C GLU A 61 -15.64 11.91 -6.65
N GLU A 62 -14.89 12.68 -5.88
CA GLU A 62 -15.28 14.05 -5.45
C GLU A 62 -16.66 14.08 -4.78
N LEU A 63 -16.91 13.04 -4.02
CA LEU A 63 -18.02 12.89 -3.09
C LEU A 63 -17.61 13.45 -1.73
N TYR A 64 -18.55 14.09 -1.05
CA TYR A 64 -18.36 14.65 0.28
C TYR A 64 -19.34 14.03 1.26
N GLY A 65 -18.84 13.71 2.46
CA GLY A 65 -19.60 13.08 3.52
C GLY A 65 -19.87 14.02 4.69
N VAL A 66 -21.05 13.92 5.27
CA VAL A 66 -21.41 14.62 6.51
C VAL A 66 -22.33 13.77 7.36
N ALA A 67 -22.13 13.81 8.69
CA ALA A 67 -22.99 13.10 9.62
C ALA A 67 -24.11 14.00 10.14
N VAL A 68 -25.36 13.53 10.08
CA VAL A 68 -26.54 14.21 10.62
C VAL A 68 -27.44 13.20 11.31
N ASN A 69 -27.82 13.46 12.55
CA ASN A 69 -28.74 12.62 13.33
C ASN A 69 -28.37 11.13 13.37
N GLY A 70 -27.05 10.83 13.46
CA GLY A 70 -26.53 9.46 13.50
C GLY A 70 -26.49 8.73 12.16
N LYS A 71 -26.79 9.41 11.05
CA LYS A 71 -26.71 8.90 9.68
C LYS A 71 -25.63 9.60 8.88
N LEU A 72 -25.10 8.92 7.85
CA LEU A 72 -24.15 9.49 6.90
C LEU A 72 -24.89 9.96 5.66
N TYR A 73 -24.62 11.19 5.23
CA TYR A 73 -25.06 11.70 3.93
C TYR A 73 -23.85 11.85 3.02
N VAL A 74 -23.98 11.35 1.79
CA VAL A 74 -22.96 11.46 0.74
C VAL A 74 -23.56 12.26 -0.42
N ILE A 75 -22.93 13.40 -0.73
CA ILE A 75 -23.45 14.40 -1.67
C ILE A 75 -22.36 14.83 -2.64
N GLY A 76 -22.74 15.14 -3.90
CA GLY A 76 -21.85 15.63 -4.94
C GLY A 76 -21.55 14.59 -6.00
N GLY A 77 -20.28 14.37 -6.28
CA GLY A 77 -19.76 13.36 -7.22
C GLY A 77 -19.33 13.93 -8.57
N TRP A 78 -18.25 13.33 -9.09
CA TRP A 78 -17.70 13.59 -10.40
C TRP A 78 -17.34 12.25 -11.06
N GLY A 79 -18.11 11.82 -12.05
CA GLY A 79 -17.91 10.59 -12.78
C GLY A 79 -18.28 10.71 -14.26
N ASP A 80 -17.65 9.94 -15.11
CA ASP A 80 -17.82 9.99 -16.57
C ASP A 80 -17.74 11.41 -17.15
N GLY A 81 -16.94 12.28 -16.53
CA GLY A 81 -16.78 13.67 -16.94
C GLY A 81 -17.98 14.58 -16.62
N LYS A 82 -18.85 14.21 -15.69
CA LYS A 82 -20.06 14.95 -15.31
C LYS A 82 -20.09 15.17 -13.81
N ALA A 83 -20.64 16.31 -13.40
CA ALA A 83 -21.08 16.49 -12.02
C ALA A 83 -22.34 15.66 -11.77
N ALA A 84 -22.28 14.70 -10.87
CA ALA A 84 -23.39 13.80 -10.60
C ALA A 84 -24.48 14.44 -9.72
N GLY A 85 -24.07 15.23 -8.71
CA GLY A 85 -24.97 15.90 -7.78
C GLY A 85 -25.85 14.93 -6.99
N VAL A 86 -25.36 13.72 -6.72
CA VAL A 86 -26.08 12.71 -5.96
C VAL A 86 -26.33 13.14 -4.52
N ASN A 87 -27.31 12.53 -3.87
CA ASN A 87 -27.57 12.64 -2.44
C ASN A 87 -28.04 11.29 -1.93
N TYR A 88 -27.25 10.67 -1.06
CA TYR A 88 -27.54 9.38 -0.45
C TYR A 88 -27.45 9.46 1.07
N GLU A 89 -28.41 8.83 1.73
CA GLU A 89 -28.43 8.60 3.17
C GLU A 89 -28.04 7.15 3.46
N TYR A 90 -27.06 6.96 4.34
CA TYR A 90 -26.72 5.66 4.90
C TYR A 90 -27.14 5.58 6.37
N ASP A 91 -27.85 4.52 6.72
CA ASP A 91 -28.25 4.22 8.11
C ASP A 91 -27.34 3.11 8.67
N PRO A 92 -26.44 3.44 9.63
CA PRO A 92 -25.57 2.43 10.25
C PRO A 92 -26.30 1.36 11.06
N ALA A 93 -27.57 1.59 11.44
CA ALA A 93 -28.34 0.62 12.21
C ALA A 93 -28.90 -0.51 11.34
N THR A 94 -29.19 -0.24 10.08
CA THR A 94 -29.74 -1.21 9.11
C THR A 94 -28.71 -1.66 8.08
N ASP A 95 -27.56 -0.97 7.99
CA ASP A 95 -26.54 -1.14 6.94
C ASP A 95 -27.11 -0.94 5.54
N GLU A 96 -27.94 0.09 5.33
CA GLU A 96 -28.65 0.33 4.08
C GLU A 96 -28.44 1.76 3.55
N TRP A 97 -28.38 1.89 2.24
CA TRP A 97 -28.37 3.15 1.51
C TRP A 97 -29.77 3.51 0.99
N THR A 98 -30.18 4.77 1.17
CA THR A 98 -31.39 5.33 0.61
C THR A 98 -31.05 6.52 -0.29
N LYS A 99 -31.44 6.46 -1.57
CA LYS A 99 -31.29 7.59 -2.47
C LYS A 99 -32.30 8.70 -2.07
N LYS A 100 -31.78 9.89 -1.89
CA LYS A 100 -32.55 11.10 -1.54
C LYS A 100 -32.64 12.02 -2.75
N ARG A 101 -33.37 13.11 -2.61
CA ARG A 101 -33.47 14.12 -3.65
C ARG A 101 -32.12 14.71 -3.99
N SER A 102 -31.68 14.57 -5.26
CA SER A 102 -30.42 15.11 -5.77
C SER A 102 -30.33 16.63 -5.64
N MET A 103 -29.12 17.16 -5.71
CA MET A 103 -28.86 18.60 -5.68
C MET A 103 -29.65 19.35 -6.74
N PRO A 104 -30.16 20.58 -6.45
CA PRO A 104 -30.92 21.39 -7.42
C PRO A 104 -30.11 21.71 -8.70
N ARG A 105 -28.79 21.87 -8.57
CA ARG A 105 -27.82 21.99 -9.65
C ARG A 105 -26.69 20.99 -9.37
N PRO A 106 -26.49 19.98 -10.21
CA PRO A 106 -25.38 19.05 -10.05
C PRO A 106 -24.04 19.81 -10.03
N ALA A 107 -23.27 19.60 -8.97
CA ALA A 107 -21.95 20.18 -8.79
C ALA A 107 -21.04 19.19 -8.08
N HIS A 108 -19.73 19.34 -8.27
CA HIS A 108 -18.67 18.60 -7.57
C HIS A 108 -17.81 19.56 -6.75
N HIS A 109 -17.01 19.03 -5.83
CA HIS A 109 -16.13 19.85 -4.97
C HIS A 109 -16.86 20.93 -4.15
N ALA A 110 -18.13 20.70 -3.82
CA ALA A 110 -18.87 21.62 -2.96
C ALA A 110 -18.45 21.46 -1.49
N ALA A 111 -18.43 22.55 -0.74
CA ALA A 111 -18.15 22.50 0.69
C ALA A 111 -19.42 22.09 1.47
N LEU A 112 -19.32 21.09 2.37
CA LEU A 112 -20.42 20.54 3.15
C LEU A 112 -20.23 20.77 4.64
N ALA A 113 -21.30 21.19 5.32
CA ALA A 113 -21.37 21.19 6.78
C ALA A 113 -22.77 20.85 7.27
N ALA A 114 -22.89 20.35 8.50
CA ALA A 114 -24.16 20.07 9.16
C ALA A 114 -24.38 21.02 10.34
N ALA A 115 -25.56 21.55 10.44
CA ALA A 115 -25.99 22.36 11.59
C ALA A 115 -27.51 22.18 11.83
N ASN A 116 -27.93 22.10 13.08
CA ASN A 116 -29.34 22.05 13.49
C ASN A 116 -30.15 20.96 12.76
N GLY A 117 -29.55 19.78 12.50
CA GLY A 117 -30.21 18.68 11.82
C GLY A 117 -30.36 18.85 10.31
N LYS A 118 -29.73 19.85 9.71
CA LYS A 118 -29.75 20.16 8.27
C LYS A 118 -28.36 20.11 7.68
N ILE A 119 -28.27 19.98 6.36
CA ILE A 119 -27.03 19.96 5.60
C ILE A 119 -26.94 21.22 4.74
N TYR A 120 -25.78 21.89 4.80
CA TYR A 120 -25.48 23.08 4.03
C TYR A 120 -24.45 22.72 2.97
N VAL A 121 -24.76 23.05 1.71
CA VAL A 121 -23.92 22.79 0.54
C VAL A 121 -23.58 24.13 -0.09
N MET A 122 -22.29 24.46 -0.16
CA MET A 122 -21.79 25.79 -0.48
C MET A 122 -20.80 25.76 -1.64
N GLY A 123 -21.10 26.48 -2.73
CA GLY A 123 -20.25 26.58 -3.90
C GLY A 123 -20.06 25.26 -4.63
N GLY A 124 -18.85 25.03 -5.14
CA GLY A 124 -18.47 23.88 -5.95
C GLY A 124 -18.11 24.27 -7.37
N PHE A 125 -17.96 23.26 -8.23
CA PHE A 125 -17.74 23.45 -9.65
C PHE A 125 -18.81 22.76 -10.49
N VAL A 126 -19.04 23.34 -11.66
CA VAL A 126 -19.82 22.72 -12.74
C VAL A 126 -18.94 22.63 -14.00
N PRO A 127 -19.19 21.69 -14.92
CA PRO A 127 -18.57 21.71 -16.23
C PRO A 127 -18.92 23.00 -16.98
N PRO A 128 -17.95 23.72 -17.56
CA PRO A 128 -18.26 24.87 -18.41
C PRO A 128 -19.04 24.39 -19.65
N GLN A 129 -19.99 25.23 -20.10
CA GLN A 129 -20.79 24.94 -21.28
C GLN A 129 -20.14 25.52 -22.54
N ASP A 130 -20.42 24.89 -23.69
CA ASP A 130 -20.01 25.35 -25.03
C ASP A 130 -18.50 25.58 -25.21
N THR A 131 -17.66 24.75 -24.57
CA THR A 131 -16.21 24.82 -24.71
C THR A 131 -15.68 23.72 -25.64
N GLN A 132 -14.54 23.99 -26.32
CA GLN A 132 -13.76 22.99 -27.05
C GLN A 132 -12.75 22.24 -26.15
N ILE A 133 -12.84 22.44 -24.82
CA ILE A 133 -11.95 21.84 -23.84
C ILE A 133 -12.41 20.42 -23.57
N PRO A 134 -11.50 19.42 -23.52
CA PRO A 134 -11.86 18.05 -23.16
C PRO A 134 -12.62 17.99 -21.83
N VAL A 135 -13.56 17.09 -21.75
CA VAL A 135 -14.36 16.85 -20.52
C VAL A 135 -13.41 16.65 -19.33
N GLY A 136 -13.71 17.35 -18.23
CA GLY A 136 -12.83 17.34 -17.04
C GLY A 136 -11.65 18.30 -17.08
N GLY A 137 -11.28 18.84 -18.25
CA GLY A 137 -10.14 19.76 -18.43
C GLY A 137 -10.35 21.19 -17.95
N ALA A 138 -11.58 21.55 -17.52
CA ALA A 138 -11.93 22.87 -17.01
C ALA A 138 -13.00 22.80 -15.94
N TRP A 139 -12.90 23.69 -14.94
CA TRP A 139 -13.87 23.83 -13.85
C TRP A 139 -14.41 25.25 -13.77
N GLN A 140 -15.73 25.38 -13.78
CA GLN A 140 -16.40 26.65 -13.55
C GLN A 140 -16.87 26.74 -12.10
N PRO A 141 -16.27 27.62 -11.26
CA PRO A 141 -16.72 27.81 -9.90
C PRO A 141 -18.11 28.46 -9.84
N ILE A 142 -18.90 28.06 -8.86
CA ILE A 142 -20.23 28.60 -8.60
C ILE A 142 -20.33 29.20 -7.20
N ASP A 143 -21.30 30.10 -7.00
CA ASP A 143 -21.62 30.73 -5.73
C ASP A 143 -22.95 30.25 -5.15
N ASP A 144 -23.56 29.26 -5.77
CA ASP A 144 -24.82 28.66 -5.30
C ASP A 144 -24.62 28.13 -3.85
N ALA A 145 -25.66 28.33 -3.03
CA ALA A 145 -25.72 27.78 -1.67
C ALA A 145 -27.10 27.18 -1.41
N TRP A 146 -27.13 26.02 -0.79
CA TRP A 146 -28.36 25.28 -0.48
C TRP A 146 -28.36 24.72 0.93
N GLU A 147 -29.60 24.68 1.51
CA GLU A 147 -29.92 23.91 2.70
C GLU A 147 -30.71 22.67 2.27
N TYR A 148 -30.26 21.49 2.69
CA TYR A 148 -31.03 20.26 2.57
C TYR A 148 -31.65 19.89 3.91
N ASP A 149 -32.93 19.63 3.91
CA ASP A 149 -33.68 19.11 5.05
C ASP A 149 -33.87 17.60 4.92
N PRO A 150 -33.11 16.79 5.69
CA PRO A 150 -33.23 15.34 5.66
C PRO A 150 -34.60 14.79 6.01
N ALA A 151 -35.34 15.46 6.90
CA ALA A 151 -36.66 15.02 7.34
C ALA A 151 -37.74 15.24 6.28
N ALA A 152 -37.63 16.35 5.52
CA ALA A 152 -38.57 16.70 4.46
C ALA A 152 -38.10 16.21 3.08
N ASP A 153 -36.90 15.68 2.94
CA ASP A 153 -36.24 15.35 1.66
C ASP A 153 -36.35 16.50 0.65
N SER A 154 -35.98 17.70 1.07
CA SER A 154 -36.17 18.90 0.27
C SER A 154 -35.01 19.87 0.36
N TRP A 155 -34.80 20.61 -0.74
CA TRP A 155 -33.78 21.62 -0.87
C TRP A 155 -34.40 23.04 -0.81
N LYS A 156 -33.62 23.94 -0.20
CA LYS A 156 -33.94 25.39 -0.14
C LYS A 156 -32.69 26.16 -0.59
N SER A 157 -32.88 27.09 -1.54
CA SER A 157 -31.80 28.01 -1.93
C SER A 157 -31.56 29.06 -0.84
N LEU A 158 -30.30 29.40 -0.65
CA LEU A 158 -29.83 30.35 0.35
C LEU A 158 -29.17 31.55 -0.33
N ALA A 159 -28.76 32.56 0.46
CA ALA A 159 -27.91 33.64 -0.03
C ALA A 159 -26.61 33.09 -0.59
N SER A 160 -26.24 33.55 -1.80
CA SER A 160 -25.01 33.10 -2.50
C SER A 160 -23.74 33.29 -1.67
N VAL A 161 -22.82 32.38 -1.82
CA VAL A 161 -21.45 32.47 -1.22
C VAL A 161 -20.79 33.76 -1.71
N PRO A 162 -20.05 34.51 -0.86
CA PRO A 162 -19.33 35.70 -1.27
C PRO A 162 -18.22 35.43 -2.28
N GLY A 163 -18.59 35.32 -3.55
CA GLY A 163 -17.71 34.95 -4.68
C GLY A 163 -17.69 33.45 -4.97
N PRO A 164 -17.79 33.11 -6.27
CA PRO A 164 -17.82 31.71 -6.71
C PRO A 164 -16.54 30.98 -6.37
N ARG A 165 -16.62 29.79 -5.80
CA ARG A 165 -15.47 28.96 -5.40
C ARG A 165 -15.84 27.49 -5.23
N GLY A 166 -14.88 26.60 -5.45
CA GLY A 166 -14.99 25.20 -5.11
C GLY A 166 -13.81 24.71 -4.27
N SER A 167 -13.88 23.49 -3.78
CA SER A 167 -12.86 22.84 -2.95
C SER A 167 -12.51 23.61 -1.67
N ALA A 168 -13.47 24.35 -1.11
CA ALA A 168 -13.33 25.01 0.17
C ALA A 168 -13.64 24.03 1.32
N LEU A 169 -13.08 24.26 2.50
CA LEU A 169 -13.49 23.59 3.73
C LEU A 169 -14.75 24.26 4.27
N ALA A 170 -15.77 23.46 4.66
CA ALA A 170 -16.87 23.96 5.47
C ALA A 170 -16.95 23.24 6.80
N THR A 171 -17.28 23.99 7.87
CA THR A 171 -17.50 23.44 9.21
C THR A 171 -18.45 24.32 10.02
N GLU A 172 -19.09 23.72 11.02
CA GLU A 172 -20.03 24.43 11.90
C GLU A 172 -19.36 24.83 13.22
N VAL A 173 -19.62 26.06 13.68
CA VAL A 173 -19.35 26.49 15.05
C VAL A 173 -20.45 27.44 15.53
N GLY A 174 -21.09 27.11 16.65
CA GLY A 174 -22.10 27.94 17.29
C GLY A 174 -23.34 28.20 16.44
N GLY A 175 -23.76 27.23 15.65
CA GLY A 175 -24.91 27.31 14.75
C GLY A 175 -24.65 28.04 13.44
N LYS A 176 -23.40 28.48 13.18
CA LYS A 176 -22.98 29.17 11.95
C LYS A 176 -22.06 28.29 11.13
N ILE A 177 -22.09 28.48 9.79
CA ILE A 177 -21.28 27.71 8.83
C ILE A 177 -20.12 28.59 8.36
N TYR A 178 -18.89 28.13 8.60
CA TYR A 178 -17.66 28.75 8.11
C TYR A 178 -17.24 28.09 6.82
N VAL A 179 -16.97 28.86 5.76
CA VAL A 179 -16.46 28.42 4.47
C VAL A 179 -15.10 29.06 4.23
N ILE A 180 -14.04 28.22 4.21
CA ILE A 180 -12.67 28.69 4.31
C ILE A 180 -11.86 28.21 3.08
N GLY A 181 -11.14 29.14 2.45
CA GLY A 181 -10.28 28.85 1.30
C GLY A 181 -11.04 28.48 0.03
N GLY A 182 -10.50 27.54 -0.71
CA GLY A 182 -11.00 27.12 -2.01
C GLY A 182 -10.25 27.75 -3.18
N VAL A 183 -10.75 27.55 -4.39
CA VAL A 183 -10.17 28.09 -5.62
C VAL A 183 -11.24 28.63 -6.55
N THR A 184 -10.87 29.69 -7.28
CA THR A 184 -11.73 30.40 -8.22
C THR A 184 -10.94 30.84 -9.45
N THR A 185 -11.59 31.49 -10.40
CA THR A 185 -10.95 32.18 -11.53
C THR A 185 -10.14 33.38 -11.05
N VAL A 186 -9.13 33.79 -11.82
CA VAL A 186 -8.41 35.03 -11.54
C VAL A 186 -9.30 36.24 -11.82
N GLU A 187 -9.08 37.31 -11.08
CA GLU A 187 -9.79 38.57 -11.26
C GLU A 187 -9.60 39.13 -12.67
N GLY A 188 -10.68 39.56 -13.31
CA GLY A 188 -10.66 40.05 -14.68
C GLY A 188 -10.54 38.98 -15.77
N SER A 189 -10.63 37.68 -15.40
CA SER A 189 -10.72 36.61 -16.39
C SER A 189 -11.92 36.82 -17.31
N LYS A 190 -11.70 36.61 -18.63
CA LYS A 190 -12.78 36.64 -19.62
C LYS A 190 -13.68 35.42 -19.53
N ASP A 191 -13.10 34.28 -19.13
CA ASP A 191 -13.79 33.01 -19.00
C ASP A 191 -14.26 32.83 -17.55
N PRO A 192 -15.48 32.30 -17.33
CA PRO A 192 -16.00 32.02 -15.99
C PRO A 192 -15.40 30.75 -15.39
N PHE A 193 -14.41 30.12 -16.02
CA PHE A 193 -13.79 28.86 -15.63
C PHE A 193 -12.25 28.97 -15.70
N PHE A 194 -11.57 28.01 -15.10
CA PHE A 194 -10.13 27.80 -15.25
C PHE A 194 -9.84 26.38 -15.72
N THR A 195 -8.67 26.19 -16.36
CA THR A 195 -8.24 24.91 -16.93
C THR A 195 -7.02 24.35 -16.19
N PHE A 196 -6.60 23.13 -16.51
CA PHE A 196 -5.39 22.50 -15.92
C PHE A 196 -4.15 23.39 -15.97
N PHE A 197 -3.93 24.10 -17.07
CA PHE A 197 -2.76 24.94 -17.30
C PHE A 197 -3.10 26.43 -17.35
N GLY A 198 -4.38 26.77 -17.24
CA GLY A 198 -4.84 28.14 -17.17
C GLY A 198 -4.68 28.73 -15.77
N PRO A 199 -4.68 30.06 -15.64
CA PRO A 199 -4.54 30.68 -14.34
C PRO A 199 -5.77 30.43 -13.46
N ALA A 200 -5.53 30.14 -12.18
CA ALA A 200 -6.55 30.03 -11.14
C ALA A 200 -6.07 30.77 -9.90
N ARG A 201 -7.01 31.25 -9.08
CA ARG A 201 -6.72 31.94 -7.82
C ARG A 201 -7.14 31.07 -6.64
N VAL A 202 -6.16 30.63 -5.87
CA VAL A 202 -6.37 29.96 -4.59
C VAL A 202 -6.62 30.98 -3.50
N LEU A 203 -7.58 30.71 -2.62
CA LEU A 203 -8.16 31.69 -1.71
C LEU A 203 -7.65 31.52 -0.27
N THR A 204 -7.54 32.64 0.46
CA THR A 204 -7.35 32.69 1.91
C THR A 204 -8.64 33.01 2.65
N THR A 205 -9.73 33.25 1.94
CA THR A 205 -10.98 33.77 2.50
C THR A 205 -11.53 32.89 3.61
N ASN A 206 -12.15 33.53 4.60
CA ASN A 206 -12.88 32.93 5.69
C ASN A 206 -14.24 33.66 5.79
N ASP A 207 -15.29 33.02 5.29
CA ASP A 207 -16.62 33.61 5.26
C ASP A 207 -17.57 32.79 6.14
N VAL A 208 -18.33 33.45 6.97
CA VAL A 208 -19.33 32.81 7.86
C VAL A 208 -20.75 33.09 7.41
N TYR A 209 -21.53 32.04 7.26
CA TYR A 209 -22.94 32.08 6.99
C TYR A 209 -23.76 31.89 8.27
N ASP A 210 -24.72 32.75 8.50
CA ASP A 210 -25.68 32.64 9.59
C ASP A 210 -27.03 32.12 9.07
N PRO A 211 -27.40 30.87 9.36
CA PRO A 211 -28.65 30.27 8.92
C PRO A 211 -29.90 30.99 9.45
N ALA A 212 -29.82 31.61 10.62
CA ALA A 212 -30.95 32.29 11.22
C ALA A 212 -31.34 33.58 10.49
N THR A 213 -30.34 34.24 9.90
CA THR A 213 -30.55 35.53 9.18
C THR A 213 -30.41 35.42 7.68
N ASN A 214 -29.96 34.27 7.15
CA ASN A 214 -29.61 34.04 5.75
C ASN A 214 -28.61 35.08 5.22
N LYS A 215 -27.56 35.38 6.00
CA LYS A 215 -26.54 36.38 5.66
C LYS A 215 -25.13 35.84 5.82
N TRP A 216 -24.24 36.41 5.01
CA TRP A 216 -22.79 36.20 5.08
C TRP A 216 -22.07 37.35 5.76
N GLU A 217 -20.96 37.02 6.40
CA GLU A 217 -20.02 37.98 6.98
C GLU A 217 -18.60 37.45 6.70
N SER A 218 -17.70 38.30 6.19
CA SER A 218 -16.28 37.96 6.02
C SER A 218 -15.56 38.11 7.34
N ARG A 219 -14.64 37.19 7.59
CA ARG A 219 -13.79 37.06 8.78
C ARG A 219 -12.32 37.17 8.42
N GLU A 220 -11.44 37.23 9.43
CA GLU A 220 -10.01 37.27 9.20
C GLU A 220 -9.55 36.11 8.31
N PRO A 221 -8.88 36.38 7.16
CA PRO A 221 -8.44 35.37 6.24
C PRO A 221 -7.29 34.52 6.80
N MET A 222 -7.17 33.24 6.40
CA MET A 222 -6.04 32.40 6.76
C MET A 222 -4.74 32.87 6.11
N SER A 223 -3.58 32.51 6.69
CA SER A 223 -2.27 32.99 6.21
C SER A 223 -1.79 32.25 4.95
N VAL A 224 -2.21 31.00 4.72
CA VAL A 224 -1.80 30.19 3.58
C VAL A 224 -3.01 29.87 2.69
N ALA A 225 -3.05 30.43 1.48
CA ALA A 225 -4.09 30.14 0.50
C ALA A 225 -4.08 28.67 0.08
N ARG A 226 -5.22 27.98 0.17
CA ARG A 226 -5.32 26.55 -0.17
C ARG A 226 -6.73 26.09 -0.46
N ASN A 227 -6.80 24.98 -1.16
CA ASN A 227 -8.02 24.27 -1.52
C ASN A 227 -7.84 22.78 -1.24
N HIS A 228 -8.90 21.98 -1.32
CA HIS A 228 -8.91 20.54 -1.02
C HIS A 228 -8.31 20.23 0.36
N ALA A 229 -8.41 21.16 1.30
CA ALA A 229 -7.94 21.01 2.66
C ALA A 229 -8.88 20.11 3.47
N PHE A 230 -8.31 19.47 4.47
CA PHE A 230 -9.03 18.77 5.52
C PHE A 230 -9.29 19.72 6.69
N GLY A 231 -10.17 19.33 7.61
CA GLY A 231 -10.33 20.12 8.83
C GLY A 231 -11.61 19.81 9.59
N GLY A 232 -11.99 20.75 10.45
CA GLY A 232 -13.19 20.65 11.26
C GLY A 232 -13.10 21.50 12.52
N ALA A 233 -14.16 21.46 13.30
CA ALA A 233 -14.25 22.21 14.54
C ALA A 233 -14.04 21.32 15.77
N VAL A 234 -13.18 21.74 16.68
CA VAL A 234 -12.95 21.11 17.98
C VAL A 234 -12.92 22.18 19.07
N ASN A 235 -13.71 22.02 20.12
CA ASN A 235 -13.78 22.95 21.25
C ASN A 235 -14.05 24.41 20.83
N GLY A 236 -14.92 24.64 19.84
CA GLY A 236 -15.29 25.95 19.35
C GLY A 236 -14.22 26.67 18.52
N LYS A 237 -13.15 26.00 18.15
CA LYS A 237 -12.11 26.46 17.23
C LYS A 237 -12.14 25.66 15.94
N ILE A 238 -11.70 26.28 14.85
CA ILE A 238 -11.65 25.67 13.52
C ILE A 238 -10.20 25.36 13.15
N TYR A 239 -9.96 24.19 12.60
CA TYR A 239 -8.65 23.75 12.15
C TYR A 239 -8.70 23.52 10.64
N VAL A 240 -7.76 24.12 9.90
CA VAL A 240 -7.55 23.89 8.47
C VAL A 240 -6.25 23.15 8.29
N ILE A 241 -6.28 21.97 7.70
CA ILE A 241 -5.19 20.99 7.70
C ILE A 241 -4.84 20.62 6.27
N GLY A 242 -3.54 20.63 5.91
CA GLY A 242 -3.09 20.16 4.61
C GLY A 242 -3.74 20.89 3.44
N GLY A 243 -4.09 20.14 2.40
CA GLY A 243 -4.63 20.70 1.16
C GLY A 243 -3.53 21.03 0.15
N ARG A 244 -3.88 21.80 -0.89
CA ARG A 244 -2.93 22.19 -1.95
C ARG A 244 -2.94 23.69 -2.21
N THR A 245 -1.77 24.20 -2.61
CA THR A 245 -1.51 25.59 -2.97
C THR A 245 -1.25 25.73 -4.47
N GLY A 246 -1.30 26.96 -4.98
CA GLY A 246 -0.93 27.28 -6.36
C GLY A 246 -2.05 27.07 -7.38
N HIS A 247 -2.80 25.99 -7.33
CA HIS A 247 -3.86 25.70 -8.31
C HIS A 247 -4.97 24.81 -7.74
N GLY A 248 -6.11 24.70 -8.45
CA GLY A 248 -7.19 23.74 -8.15
C GLY A 248 -6.88 22.32 -8.57
N PHE A 249 -6.30 22.15 -9.76
CA PHE A 249 -5.91 20.83 -10.27
C PHE A 249 -4.58 20.37 -9.66
N ILE A 250 -4.51 19.09 -9.27
CA ILE A 250 -3.33 18.52 -8.61
C ILE A 250 -2.07 18.55 -9.47
N LEU A 251 -2.22 18.46 -10.80
CA LEU A 251 -1.10 18.54 -11.77
C LEU A 251 -0.35 19.87 -11.73
N SER A 252 -1.02 20.95 -11.34
CA SER A 252 -0.50 22.32 -11.33
C SER A 252 -0.42 22.90 -9.91
N ALA A 253 -0.59 22.05 -8.88
CA ALA A 253 -0.62 22.42 -7.48
C ALA A 253 0.51 21.74 -6.69
N THR A 254 0.71 22.22 -5.45
CA THR A 254 1.63 21.61 -4.48
C THR A 254 0.89 21.32 -3.19
N ASN A 255 0.98 20.10 -2.68
CA ASN A 255 0.42 19.75 -1.39
C ASN A 255 1.18 20.43 -0.24
N THR A 256 0.47 20.79 0.80
CA THR A 256 1.02 21.37 2.04
C THR A 256 0.68 20.50 3.24
N ASP A 257 1.51 20.57 4.27
CA ASP A 257 1.34 19.94 5.58
C ASP A 257 0.90 20.93 6.68
N VAL A 258 0.69 22.19 6.31
CA VAL A 258 0.37 23.27 7.26
C VAL A 258 -0.94 23.02 7.98
N VAL A 259 -0.95 23.26 9.30
CA VAL A 259 -2.12 23.24 10.15
C VAL A 259 -2.30 24.63 10.77
N GLU A 260 -3.46 25.24 10.54
CA GLU A 260 -3.84 26.55 11.09
C GLU A 260 -5.08 26.42 11.97
N GLU A 261 -5.08 27.13 13.10
CA GLU A 261 -6.19 27.19 14.05
C GLU A 261 -6.82 28.58 14.02
N TYR A 262 -8.12 28.64 13.80
CA TYR A 262 -8.92 29.85 13.84
C TYR A 262 -9.82 29.88 15.07
N SER A 263 -9.89 31.04 15.74
CA SER A 263 -10.81 31.31 16.86
C SER A 263 -11.95 32.20 16.40
N PRO A 264 -13.19 31.68 16.22
CA PRO A 264 -14.34 32.47 15.88
C PRO A 264 -14.69 33.58 16.90
N VAL A 265 -14.34 33.38 18.17
CA VAL A 265 -14.63 34.33 19.25
C VAL A 265 -13.79 35.60 19.15
N SER A 266 -12.50 35.44 18.82
CA SER A 266 -11.57 36.59 18.72
C SER A 266 -11.37 37.06 17.28
N ASP A 267 -11.89 36.35 16.30
CA ASP A 267 -11.66 36.54 14.86
C ASP A 267 -10.16 36.59 14.52
N THR A 268 -9.40 35.59 14.99
CA THR A 268 -7.96 35.53 14.81
C THR A 268 -7.47 34.12 14.52
N TRP A 269 -6.37 34.04 13.76
CA TRP A 269 -5.59 32.83 13.55
C TRP A 269 -4.46 32.73 14.56
N SER A 270 -4.21 31.54 15.10
CA SER A 270 -3.10 31.30 16.02
C SER A 270 -1.78 31.09 15.27
N ALA A 271 -0.67 31.00 16.02
CA ALA A 271 0.60 30.52 15.50
C ALA A 271 0.41 29.11 14.87
N PRO A 272 1.23 28.74 13.87
CA PRO A 272 1.16 27.42 13.21
C PRO A 272 1.23 26.29 14.24
N LYS A 273 0.45 25.24 13.97
CA LYS A 273 0.40 24.02 14.79
C LYS A 273 1.36 22.96 14.26
N GLU A 274 1.47 21.83 14.98
CA GLU A 274 2.25 20.68 14.51
C GLU A 274 1.78 20.24 13.12
N ARG A 275 2.74 20.06 12.22
CA ARG A 275 2.49 19.81 10.80
C ARG A 275 1.90 18.41 10.58
N MET A 276 1.03 18.25 9.57
CA MET A 276 0.52 16.95 9.17
C MET A 276 1.66 16.04 8.68
N PRO A 277 1.80 14.80 9.20
CA PRO A 277 2.93 13.94 8.86
C PRO A 277 3.04 13.59 7.37
N THR A 278 1.91 13.48 6.67
CA THR A 278 1.85 13.15 5.24
C THR A 278 1.17 14.28 4.46
N PRO A 279 1.92 15.20 3.81
CA PRO A 279 1.35 16.28 3.00
C PRO A 279 0.46 15.76 1.87
N ARG A 280 -0.84 16.07 1.88
CA ARG A 280 -1.80 15.59 0.89
C ARG A 280 -3.06 16.46 0.83
N SER A 281 -3.89 16.21 -0.19
CA SER A 281 -5.14 16.93 -0.45
C SER A 281 -6.21 15.98 -0.99
N GLY A 282 -7.48 16.39 -1.00
CA GLY A 282 -8.56 15.68 -1.71
C GLY A 282 -8.92 14.31 -1.12
N GLY A 283 -8.86 14.15 0.20
CA GLY A 283 -9.32 12.96 0.91
C GLY A 283 -10.51 13.24 1.84
N ALA A 284 -10.81 12.27 2.68
CA ALA A 284 -11.87 12.36 3.68
C ALA A 284 -11.38 12.96 4.99
N TRP A 285 -12.32 13.58 5.73
CA TRP A 285 -12.06 14.01 7.10
C TRP A 285 -13.33 13.88 7.96
N GLY A 286 -13.13 13.91 9.27
CA GLY A 286 -14.20 13.93 10.24
C GLY A 286 -13.68 14.22 11.65
N THR A 287 -14.58 14.51 12.58
CA THR A 287 -14.22 14.78 13.97
C THR A 287 -15.14 14.04 14.94
N ASP A 288 -14.58 13.59 16.06
CA ASP A 288 -15.32 13.07 17.21
C ASP A 288 -15.56 14.17 18.29
N GLY A 289 -15.30 15.43 17.94
CA GLY A 289 -15.35 16.58 18.85
C GLY A 289 -14.10 16.78 19.70
N ARG A 290 -13.13 15.83 19.66
CA ARG A 290 -11.86 15.90 20.38
C ARG A 290 -10.66 15.84 19.42
N LYS A 291 -10.72 14.97 18.43
CA LYS A 291 -9.71 14.79 17.37
C LYS A 291 -10.29 15.06 16.01
N ILE A 292 -9.42 15.41 15.08
CA ILE A 292 -9.74 15.51 13.65
C ILE A 292 -9.01 14.37 12.94
N TYR A 293 -9.76 13.56 12.24
CA TYR A 293 -9.28 12.40 11.47
C TYR A 293 -9.16 12.78 10.00
N VAL A 294 -8.05 12.41 9.38
CA VAL A 294 -7.75 12.68 7.98
C VAL A 294 -7.39 11.36 7.29
N ALA A 295 -8.08 11.01 6.21
CA ALA A 295 -7.93 9.72 5.52
C ALA A 295 -7.79 9.89 4.01
N GLY A 296 -6.91 9.09 3.39
CA GLY A 296 -6.73 9.09 1.95
C GLY A 296 -6.16 10.39 1.42
N GLY A 297 -6.60 10.79 0.21
CA GLY A 297 -6.10 11.94 -0.53
C GLY A 297 -5.09 11.55 -1.58
N GLU A 298 -4.50 12.54 -2.24
CA GLU A 298 -3.67 12.34 -3.42
C GLU A 298 -2.39 13.19 -3.42
N VAL A 299 -1.47 12.78 -4.28
CA VAL A 299 -0.25 13.52 -4.62
C VAL A 299 0.02 13.40 -6.11
N THR A 300 0.50 14.48 -6.71
CA THR A 300 1.09 14.49 -8.04
C THR A 300 2.30 15.41 -8.03
N THR A 301 3.45 14.82 -8.26
CA THR A 301 4.72 15.52 -8.49
C THR A 301 5.35 14.97 -9.77
N LYS A 302 6.52 15.43 -10.13
CA LYS A 302 7.28 14.85 -11.24
C LYS A 302 7.71 13.41 -10.97
N GLU A 303 7.86 13.06 -9.68
CA GLU A 303 8.39 11.78 -9.22
C GLU A 303 7.30 10.80 -8.78
N VAL A 304 6.16 11.32 -8.30
CA VAL A 304 5.10 10.50 -7.69
C VAL A 304 3.73 10.96 -8.14
N VAL A 305 2.93 10.02 -8.63
CA VAL A 305 1.50 10.19 -8.89
C VAL A 305 0.76 9.07 -8.16
N GLY A 306 -0.09 9.40 -7.19
CA GLY A 306 -0.77 8.36 -6.42
C GLY A 306 -1.81 8.87 -5.44
N ALA A 307 -2.67 7.96 -5.00
CA ALA A 307 -3.59 8.16 -3.89
C ALA A 307 -3.02 7.53 -2.60
N PHE A 308 -3.37 8.09 -1.45
CA PHE A 308 -2.88 7.65 -0.15
C PHE A 308 -3.82 6.66 0.53
N ARG A 309 -3.23 5.77 1.34
CA ARG A 309 -3.93 4.95 2.33
C ARG A 309 -3.83 5.52 3.75
N ALA A 310 -3.01 6.55 3.93
CA ALA A 310 -2.72 7.12 5.24
C ALA A 310 -3.99 7.58 5.96
N ILE A 311 -4.08 7.24 7.24
CA ILE A 311 -5.03 7.83 8.19
C ILE A 311 -4.24 8.40 9.36
N GLU A 312 -4.49 9.64 9.66
CA GLU A 312 -3.83 10.37 10.72
C GLU A 312 -4.88 11.14 11.54
N ALA A 313 -4.69 11.15 12.85
CA ALA A 313 -5.56 11.87 13.77
C ALA A 313 -4.78 12.99 14.43
N TYR A 314 -5.27 14.21 14.31
CA TYR A 314 -4.76 15.39 15.00
C TYR A 314 -5.52 15.61 16.30
N GLU A 315 -4.82 15.75 17.40
CA GLU A 315 -5.39 16.09 18.70
C GLU A 315 -5.02 17.53 19.07
N PRO A 316 -5.95 18.47 18.91
CA PRO A 316 -5.68 19.89 19.19
C PRO A 316 -5.24 20.19 20.62
N ALA A 317 -5.75 19.47 21.60
CA ALA A 317 -5.43 19.70 23.01
C ALA A 317 -3.95 19.48 23.35
N SER A 318 -3.32 18.49 22.72
CA SER A 318 -1.88 18.18 22.87
C SER A 318 -1.03 18.72 21.73
N ASN A 319 -1.63 19.22 20.66
CA ASN A 319 -0.98 19.62 19.41
C ASN A 319 -0.10 18.49 18.84
N THR A 320 -0.65 17.27 18.78
CA THR A 320 0.07 16.06 18.32
C THR A 320 -0.70 15.27 17.28
N TRP A 321 0.04 14.50 16.48
CA TRP A 321 -0.49 13.58 15.50
C TRP A 321 -0.35 12.14 15.96
N THR A 322 -1.32 11.30 15.59
CA THR A 322 -1.28 9.84 15.75
C THR A 322 -1.57 9.19 14.40
N THR A 323 -0.70 8.31 13.94
CA THR A 323 -0.96 7.46 12.77
C THR A 323 -1.91 6.33 13.19
N LEU A 324 -2.96 6.13 12.40
CA LEU A 324 -3.95 5.08 12.58
C LEU A 324 -3.77 3.97 11.54
N PRO A 325 -4.42 2.81 11.71
CA PRO A 325 -4.39 1.74 10.72
C PRO A 325 -4.77 2.24 9.32
N SER A 326 -3.91 2.02 8.34
CA SER A 326 -4.10 2.50 6.97
C SER A 326 -5.41 1.98 6.37
N MET A 327 -5.99 2.76 5.46
CA MET A 327 -7.17 2.35 4.67
C MET A 327 -6.92 1.01 3.98
N PRO A 328 -7.93 0.16 3.83
CA PRO A 328 -7.83 -1.07 3.03
C PRO A 328 -7.38 -0.80 1.59
N MET A 329 -7.78 0.34 1.03
CA MET A 329 -7.50 0.76 -0.35
C MET A 329 -7.13 2.24 -0.39
N PRO A 330 -6.10 2.66 -1.20
CA PRO A 330 -5.82 4.09 -1.40
C PRO A 330 -6.98 4.74 -2.15
N ARG A 331 -7.37 5.95 -1.75
CA ARG A 331 -8.45 6.69 -2.43
C ARG A 331 -8.27 8.19 -2.27
N HIS A 332 -8.64 8.93 -3.32
CA HIS A 332 -8.92 10.36 -3.23
C HIS A 332 -10.36 10.64 -3.68
N GLY A 333 -10.84 11.88 -3.52
CA GLY A 333 -12.23 12.22 -3.81
C GLY A 333 -13.23 11.39 -2.99
N VAL A 334 -12.80 10.89 -1.82
CA VAL A 334 -13.51 9.96 -0.96
C VAL A 334 -14.38 10.71 0.04
N ALA A 335 -15.66 10.34 0.14
CA ALA A 335 -16.55 10.87 1.17
C ALA A 335 -16.23 10.27 2.54
N GLY A 336 -16.30 11.07 3.61
CA GLY A 336 -16.12 10.56 4.96
C GLY A 336 -16.81 11.37 6.03
N ALA A 337 -17.18 10.68 7.12
CA ALA A 337 -17.67 11.31 8.35
C ALA A 337 -17.47 10.38 9.55
N VAL A 338 -17.33 10.95 10.73
CA VAL A 338 -17.32 10.22 11.99
C VAL A 338 -18.74 10.14 12.55
N ILE A 339 -19.20 8.92 12.88
CA ILE A 339 -20.48 8.67 13.55
C ILE A 339 -20.21 7.83 14.80
N GLY A 340 -20.39 8.43 15.96
CA GLY A 340 -20.04 7.81 17.22
C GLY A 340 -18.52 7.53 17.28
N ASP A 341 -18.15 6.28 17.44
CA ASP A 341 -16.75 5.79 17.49
C ASP A 341 -16.27 5.19 16.15
N ARG A 342 -16.91 5.53 15.03
CA ARG A 342 -16.64 4.96 13.71
C ARG A 342 -16.36 6.03 12.68
N PHE A 343 -15.27 5.88 11.94
CA PHE A 343 -14.96 6.71 10.79
C PHE A 343 -15.35 5.98 9.51
N HIS A 344 -16.38 6.48 8.84
CA HIS A 344 -16.90 5.95 7.59
C HIS A 344 -16.17 6.57 6.41
N LEU A 345 -15.74 5.76 5.44
CA LEU A 345 -15.03 6.15 4.22
C LEU A 345 -15.70 5.51 3.02
N VAL A 346 -16.27 6.32 2.13
CA VAL A 346 -17.19 5.86 1.09
C VAL A 346 -16.70 6.27 -0.28
N SER A 347 -16.69 5.31 -1.23
CA SER A 347 -16.42 5.53 -2.65
C SER A 347 -15.05 6.18 -2.90
N GLY A 348 -14.94 7.01 -3.93
CA GLY A 348 -13.71 7.68 -4.36
C GLY A 348 -12.96 6.93 -5.45
N MET A 349 -11.92 7.56 -5.99
CA MET A 349 -11.04 7.00 -7.02
C MET A 349 -9.79 6.40 -6.39
N ILE A 350 -9.39 5.20 -6.82
CA ILE A 350 -8.21 4.51 -6.28
C ILE A 350 -6.87 5.02 -6.83
N GLN A 351 -6.92 5.93 -7.77
CA GLN A 351 -5.78 6.60 -8.40
C GLN A 351 -5.75 8.07 -7.94
N SER A 352 -4.67 8.79 -8.26
CA SER A 352 -4.66 10.27 -8.23
C SER A 352 -5.30 10.82 -9.51
N ALA A 353 -5.98 11.94 -9.42
CA ALA A 353 -6.43 12.68 -10.61
C ALA A 353 -5.28 13.11 -11.54
N GLY A 354 -4.04 13.14 -11.04
CA GLY A 354 -2.83 13.33 -11.85
C GLY A 354 -2.41 12.12 -12.68
N ALA A 355 -3.03 10.94 -12.51
CA ALA A 355 -2.89 9.82 -13.43
C ALA A 355 -3.56 10.14 -14.77
N MET A 356 -3.30 9.30 -15.79
CA MET A 356 -3.81 9.56 -17.17
C MET A 356 -5.34 9.60 -17.29
N SER A 357 -6.07 9.30 -16.23
CA SER A 357 -7.54 9.35 -16.17
C SER A 357 -8.15 10.72 -16.49
N PHE A 358 -7.40 11.80 -16.30
CA PHE A 358 -7.86 13.13 -16.72
C PHE A 358 -7.87 13.35 -18.25
N LEU A 359 -7.09 12.55 -18.99
CA LEU A 359 -7.10 12.57 -20.46
C LEU A 359 -8.19 11.69 -21.05
N ASP A 360 -8.54 10.61 -20.35
CA ASP A 360 -9.60 9.69 -20.71
C ASP A 360 -10.37 9.27 -19.45
N PRO A 361 -11.57 9.79 -19.22
CA PRO A 361 -12.39 9.46 -18.07
C PRO A 361 -12.68 7.95 -17.90
N HIS A 362 -12.61 7.16 -18.98
CA HIS A 362 -12.79 5.71 -18.91
C HIS A 362 -11.62 4.98 -18.22
N LEU A 363 -10.50 5.68 -18.00
CA LEU A 363 -9.37 5.16 -17.23
C LEU A 363 -9.51 5.44 -15.72
N ALA A 364 -10.52 6.20 -15.30
CA ALA A 364 -10.82 6.43 -13.89
C ALA A 364 -11.39 5.16 -13.24
N ILE A 365 -10.80 4.74 -12.12
CA ILE A 365 -11.25 3.54 -11.39
C ILE A 365 -11.91 3.98 -10.10
N HIS A 366 -13.22 4.14 -10.15
CA HIS A 366 -14.06 4.42 -9.00
C HIS A 366 -14.36 3.13 -8.22
N THR A 367 -14.54 3.23 -6.92
CA THR A 367 -14.87 2.09 -6.09
C THR A 367 -16.17 2.27 -5.32
N ALA A 368 -16.96 1.22 -5.20
CA ALA A 368 -18.15 1.18 -4.35
C ALA A 368 -17.82 0.94 -2.87
N ALA A 369 -16.54 0.84 -2.50
CA ALA A 369 -16.13 0.46 -1.16
C ALA A 369 -16.67 1.43 -0.10
N HIS A 370 -17.28 0.87 0.94
CA HIS A 370 -17.65 1.54 2.17
C HIS A 370 -16.91 0.87 3.32
N ASP A 371 -15.79 1.46 3.70
CA ASP A 371 -14.94 0.96 4.78
C ASP A 371 -15.18 1.78 6.05
N VAL A 372 -15.23 1.10 7.18
CA VAL A 372 -15.50 1.70 8.49
C VAL A 372 -14.35 1.38 9.43
N LEU A 373 -13.65 2.39 9.92
CA LEU A 373 -12.61 2.27 10.94
C LEU A 373 -13.21 2.44 12.32
N GLU A 374 -13.02 1.46 13.22
CA GLU A 374 -13.35 1.58 14.64
C GLU A 374 -12.26 2.39 15.36
N LEU A 375 -12.61 3.59 15.84
CA LEU A 375 -11.66 4.55 16.43
C LEU A 375 -11.20 4.19 17.85
N GLN A 376 -11.94 3.31 18.54
CA GLN A 376 -11.63 2.82 19.90
C GLN A 376 -11.19 1.37 19.88
N PHE A 377 -10.65 0.89 18.76
CA PHE A 377 -10.13 -0.45 18.66
C PHE A 377 -8.91 -0.62 19.57
N ASN A 378 -9.10 -1.25 20.73
CA ASN A 378 -8.05 -1.77 21.58
C ASN A 378 -7.92 -3.27 21.31
N PRO A 379 -6.90 -3.73 20.57
CA PRO A 379 -6.63 -5.15 20.48
C PRO A 379 -6.36 -5.64 21.91
N SER A 380 -7.13 -6.60 22.38
CA SER A 380 -6.82 -7.28 23.66
C SER A 380 -5.38 -7.81 23.56
N PRO A 381 -4.49 -7.45 24.51
CA PRO A 381 -3.15 -8.01 24.47
C PRO A 381 -3.29 -9.54 24.60
N PRO A 382 -2.51 -10.32 23.86
CA PRO A 382 -2.50 -11.75 24.04
C PRO A 382 -2.16 -12.04 25.49
N THR A 383 -3.02 -12.78 26.17
CA THR A 383 -2.76 -13.29 27.52
C THR A 383 -1.67 -14.36 27.42
N GLY A 384 -0.43 -13.90 27.29
CA GLY A 384 0.76 -14.73 27.35
C GLY A 384 1.15 -14.91 28.80
N ASN A 385 1.08 -16.12 29.27
CA ASN A 385 1.76 -16.54 30.48
C ASN A 385 3.23 -16.13 30.40
N LYS A 386 3.66 -15.27 31.32
CA LYS A 386 5.08 -15.04 31.59
C LYS A 386 5.70 -16.34 32.07
N SER A 387 6.37 -17.05 31.21
CA SER A 387 7.44 -17.94 31.60
C SER A 387 8.74 -17.16 31.60
N GLU A 388 9.33 -16.98 32.75
CA GLU A 388 10.65 -16.37 32.91
C GLU A 388 11.69 -17.09 32.06
N GLY A 389 12.39 -16.28 31.25
CA GLY A 389 13.34 -16.75 30.27
C GLY A 389 14.61 -17.31 30.92
N THR A 390 15.01 -18.45 30.44
CA THR A 390 16.42 -18.82 30.36
C THR A 390 16.82 -18.70 28.90
N THR A 391 17.86 -17.92 28.67
CA THR A 391 18.52 -17.77 27.36
C THR A 391 18.95 -19.16 26.84
N PRO A 392 18.45 -19.66 25.71
CA PRO A 392 19.02 -20.86 25.13
C PRO A 392 20.20 -20.44 24.25
N SER A 393 21.38 -20.93 24.60
CA SER A 393 22.50 -21.04 23.67
C SER A 393 22.08 -21.87 22.46
N ALA A 394 22.55 -21.49 21.29
CA ALA A 394 22.36 -22.24 20.06
C ALA A 394 22.71 -23.71 20.26
N GLY A 395 21.70 -24.54 20.37
CA GLY A 395 21.83 -26.00 20.30
C GLY A 395 21.93 -26.44 18.83
N PRO A 396 22.60 -27.54 18.54
CA PRO A 396 22.80 -28.01 17.18
C PRO A 396 21.48 -28.53 16.60
N GLY A 397 21.00 -27.87 15.51
CA GLY A 397 20.43 -28.58 14.43
C GLY A 397 18.91 -28.75 14.35
N LYS A 398 18.10 -27.69 14.54
CA LYS A 398 16.75 -27.75 13.94
C LYS A 398 16.89 -27.46 12.45
N HIS A 399 16.37 -28.36 11.61
CA HIS A 399 16.34 -28.21 10.16
C HIS A 399 14.96 -27.72 9.71
N TYR A 400 14.88 -26.67 8.89
CA TYR A 400 13.64 -26.05 8.45
C TYR A 400 13.37 -26.39 6.99
N THR A 401 12.08 -26.50 6.64
CA THR A 401 11.67 -26.59 5.24
C THR A 401 10.93 -25.33 4.83
N ARG A 402 11.42 -24.64 3.79
CA ARG A 402 10.76 -23.50 3.15
C ARG A 402 9.78 -24.04 2.10
N TYR A 403 8.52 -23.66 2.21
CA TYR A 403 7.43 -24.18 1.39
C TYR A 403 7.00 -23.19 0.32
N ASN A 404 6.52 -23.72 -0.83
CA ASN A 404 5.80 -22.90 -1.81
C ASN A 404 4.58 -22.26 -1.15
N VAL A 405 4.36 -20.96 -1.39
CA VAL A 405 3.19 -20.22 -0.86
C VAL A 405 1.85 -20.86 -1.23
N ASN A 406 1.78 -21.57 -2.36
CA ASN A 406 0.56 -22.23 -2.84
C ASN A 406 0.33 -23.62 -2.20
N SER A 407 1.30 -24.12 -1.41
CA SER A 407 1.13 -25.36 -0.64
C SER A 407 0.37 -25.11 0.66
N PRO A 408 -0.31 -26.14 1.24
CA PRO A 408 -0.99 -25.99 2.55
C PRO A 408 -0.04 -25.50 3.65
N GLN A 409 1.19 -26.01 3.69
CA GLN A 409 2.22 -25.60 4.65
C GLN A 409 2.69 -24.18 4.38
N GLY A 410 2.87 -23.80 3.11
CA GLY A 410 3.21 -22.45 2.70
C GLY A 410 2.15 -21.43 3.10
N GLN A 411 0.86 -21.78 3.00
CA GLN A 411 -0.24 -20.90 3.44
C GLN A 411 -0.20 -20.67 4.97
N VAL A 412 0.12 -21.69 5.77
CA VAL A 412 0.32 -21.52 7.21
C VAL A 412 1.49 -20.57 7.51
N MET A 413 2.61 -20.76 6.82
CA MET A 413 3.78 -19.87 6.98
C MET A 413 3.48 -18.45 6.50
N LEU A 414 2.69 -18.29 5.44
CA LEU A 414 2.29 -17.00 4.91
C LEU A 414 1.41 -16.21 5.88
N ALA A 415 0.50 -16.88 6.60
CA ALA A 415 -0.29 -16.26 7.67
C ALA A 415 0.60 -15.78 8.83
N LYS A 416 1.56 -16.59 9.26
CA LYS A 416 2.57 -16.21 10.27
C LYS A 416 3.45 -15.06 9.78
N TYR A 417 3.82 -15.05 8.52
CA TYR A 417 4.58 -13.94 7.90
C TYR A 417 3.81 -12.62 7.98
N ALA A 418 2.51 -12.62 7.65
CA ALA A 418 1.66 -11.44 7.78
C ALA A 418 1.64 -10.90 9.21
N GLN A 419 1.51 -11.78 10.20
CA GLN A 419 1.55 -11.42 11.62
C GLN A 419 2.92 -10.84 12.03
N ALA A 420 4.01 -11.43 11.55
CA ALA A 420 5.36 -10.92 11.82
C ALA A 420 5.55 -9.51 11.29
N ILE A 421 5.15 -9.25 10.03
CA ILE A 421 5.25 -7.93 9.41
C ILE A 421 4.43 -6.89 10.19
N GLU A 422 3.26 -7.25 10.70
CA GLU A 422 2.46 -6.38 11.57
C GLU A 422 3.21 -5.98 12.84
N ILE A 423 3.82 -6.94 13.53
CA ILE A 423 4.63 -6.68 14.74
C ILE A 423 5.86 -5.84 14.40
N MET A 424 6.59 -6.18 13.34
CA MET A 424 7.79 -5.47 12.91
C MET A 424 7.52 -4.00 12.54
N ARG A 425 6.32 -3.68 12.03
CA ARG A 425 5.90 -2.30 11.73
C ARG A 425 5.65 -1.45 12.97
N GLN A 426 5.43 -2.08 14.12
CA GLN A 426 5.20 -1.38 15.40
C GLN A 426 6.50 -1.10 16.16
N LEU A 427 7.61 -1.72 15.75
CA LEU A 427 8.92 -1.48 16.36
C LEU A 427 9.49 -0.13 15.91
N PRO A 428 10.26 0.57 16.77
CA PRO A 428 10.94 1.81 16.40
C PRO A 428 11.87 1.62 15.21
N ASP A 429 11.99 2.61 14.34
CA ASP A 429 12.80 2.56 13.11
C ASP A 429 14.28 2.20 13.34
N TYR A 430 14.82 2.49 14.53
CA TYR A 430 16.18 2.15 14.91
C TYR A 430 16.36 0.72 15.45
N ASP A 431 15.28 0.02 15.77
CA ASP A 431 15.36 -1.39 16.14
C ASP A 431 15.69 -2.23 14.91
N GLN A 432 16.78 -3.00 14.97
CA GLN A 432 17.23 -3.83 13.86
C GLN A 432 16.26 -4.98 13.52
N ARG A 433 15.19 -5.16 14.29
CA ARG A 433 14.08 -6.07 14.00
C ARG A 433 12.89 -5.37 13.36
N SER A 434 12.87 -4.05 13.26
CA SER A 434 11.76 -3.29 12.69
C SER A 434 11.61 -3.49 11.19
N TRP A 435 10.39 -3.34 10.70
CA TRP A 435 10.12 -3.38 9.25
C TRP A 435 10.91 -2.31 8.49
N LYS A 436 11.01 -1.09 9.07
CA LYS A 436 11.74 0.02 8.47
C LYS A 436 13.23 -0.24 8.36
N TRP A 437 13.83 -0.90 9.34
CA TRP A 437 15.24 -1.30 9.30
C TRP A 437 15.49 -2.27 8.14
N TRP A 438 14.65 -3.30 7.99
CA TRP A 438 14.77 -4.32 6.95
C TRP A 438 14.50 -3.77 5.57
N TRP A 439 13.52 -2.87 5.42
CA TRP A 439 13.30 -2.15 4.18
C TRP A 439 14.58 -1.45 3.70
N ASN A 440 15.27 -0.71 4.58
CA ASN A 440 16.49 0.02 4.23
C ASN A 440 17.72 -0.89 4.05
N THR A 441 17.69 -2.14 4.50
CA THR A 441 18.79 -3.09 4.33
C THR A 441 19.10 -3.34 2.86
N HIS A 442 18.09 -3.35 1.99
CA HIS A 442 18.24 -3.47 0.54
C HIS A 442 18.33 -2.10 -0.18
N TRP A 443 19.07 -1.18 0.38
CA TRP A 443 19.26 0.13 -0.26
C TRP A 443 20.40 0.08 -1.27
N ILE A 444 20.10 -0.20 -2.54
CA ILE A 444 21.06 -0.21 -3.62
C ILE A 444 21.44 1.21 -4.02
N LYS A 445 22.71 1.43 -4.35
CA LYS A 445 23.17 2.65 -5.00
C LYS A 445 22.48 2.76 -6.34
N GLY A 446 21.53 3.72 -6.43
CA GLY A 446 20.67 3.89 -7.58
C GLY A 446 21.39 4.31 -8.86
N TYR A 447 20.75 4.08 -9.93
CA TYR A 447 21.15 4.39 -11.28
C TYR A 447 20.07 5.25 -11.95
N PRO A 448 20.33 6.25 -12.74
CA PRO A 448 21.61 6.86 -13.13
C PRO A 448 22.21 7.82 -12.09
N ALA A 449 23.44 8.33 -12.31
CA ALA A 449 24.20 9.10 -11.33
C ALA A 449 23.44 10.27 -10.66
N ALA A 450 22.51 10.92 -11.36
CA ALA A 450 21.68 12.00 -10.81
C ALA A 450 20.66 11.50 -9.74
N LEU A 451 20.07 10.32 -9.94
CA LEU A 451 19.21 9.66 -8.94
C LEU A 451 20.02 9.12 -7.76
N TRP A 452 21.28 8.74 -8.03
CA TRP A 452 22.21 8.33 -7.00
C TRP A 452 22.47 9.41 -5.95
N ASP A 453 22.74 10.65 -6.38
CA ASP A 453 23.03 11.73 -5.45
C ASP A 453 21.81 12.05 -4.57
N LEU A 454 20.61 11.98 -5.13
CA LEU A 454 19.36 12.17 -4.40
C LEU A 454 19.13 11.00 -3.40
N SER A 455 19.28 9.76 -3.85
CA SER A 455 19.15 8.58 -3.02
C SER A 455 20.18 8.55 -1.88
N ARG A 456 21.43 8.89 -2.16
CA ARG A 456 22.51 8.98 -1.18
C ARG A 456 22.24 10.08 -0.15
N LYS A 457 21.75 11.25 -0.58
CA LYS A 457 21.37 12.34 0.30
C LYS A 457 20.24 11.90 1.25
N LYS A 458 19.18 11.34 0.72
CA LYS A 458 18.04 10.80 1.50
C LYS A 458 18.48 9.75 2.50
N LYS A 459 19.36 8.83 2.11
CA LYS A 459 19.94 7.82 3.00
C LYS A 459 20.73 8.45 4.13
N THR A 460 21.63 9.40 3.82
CA THR A 460 22.44 10.10 4.80
C THR A 460 21.54 10.84 5.81
N GLU A 461 20.49 11.51 5.33
CA GLU A 461 19.50 12.19 6.18
C GLU A 461 18.73 11.19 7.06
N THR A 462 18.32 10.04 6.50
CA THR A 462 17.63 8.98 7.26
C THR A 462 18.52 8.39 8.35
N ILE A 463 19.80 8.12 8.06
CA ILE A 463 20.75 7.63 9.08
C ILE A 463 21.00 8.71 10.15
N ALA A 464 21.16 9.98 9.76
CA ALA A 464 21.40 11.08 10.69
C ALA A 464 20.21 11.31 11.65
N ALA A 465 19.00 10.95 11.25
CA ALA A 465 17.81 11.02 12.09
C ALA A 465 17.70 9.88 13.13
N LEU A 466 18.48 8.81 12.99
CA LEU A 466 18.52 7.72 13.97
C LEU A 466 19.27 8.13 15.25
N PRO A 467 19.03 7.46 16.39
CA PRO A 467 19.86 7.58 17.59
C PRO A 467 21.34 7.33 17.25
N LYS A 468 22.25 8.10 17.88
CA LYS A 468 23.68 8.06 17.56
C LYS A 468 24.28 6.65 17.66
N GLU A 469 23.84 5.87 18.63
CA GLU A 469 24.26 4.48 18.85
C GLU A 469 23.90 3.55 17.71
N SER A 470 22.83 3.85 16.95
CA SER A 470 22.35 3.02 15.82
C SER A 470 22.93 3.45 14.47
N GLN A 471 23.52 4.65 14.37
CA GLN A 471 23.96 5.20 13.08
C GLN A 471 25.09 4.39 12.45
N ALA A 472 26.08 3.92 13.23
CA ALA A 472 27.19 3.11 12.74
C ALA A 472 26.73 1.75 12.19
N ASP A 473 25.76 1.13 12.84
CA ASP A 473 25.20 -0.13 12.38
C ASP A 473 24.33 0.09 11.13
N ALA A 474 23.52 1.13 11.08
CA ALA A 474 22.75 1.50 9.90
C ALA A 474 23.67 1.76 8.69
N GLU A 475 24.77 2.50 8.87
CA GLU A 475 25.77 2.74 7.81
C GLU A 475 26.37 1.44 7.30
N ALA A 476 26.69 0.49 8.17
CA ALA A 476 27.25 -0.80 7.79
C ALA A 476 26.24 -1.71 7.09
N VAL A 477 25.02 -1.82 7.63
CA VAL A 477 23.97 -2.72 7.15
C VAL A 477 23.35 -2.20 5.85
N TRP A 478 22.96 -0.93 5.81
CA TRP A 478 22.26 -0.34 4.66
C TRP A 478 23.16 -0.03 3.46
N ASN A 479 24.48 -0.16 3.61
CA ASN A 479 25.43 -0.15 2.49
C ASN A 479 25.77 -1.54 1.96
N GLY A 480 25.21 -2.61 2.54
CA GLY A 480 25.57 -3.99 2.24
C GLY A 480 25.21 -4.45 0.83
N CYS A 481 24.03 -4.08 0.34
CA CYS A 481 23.54 -4.52 -0.96
C CYS A 481 24.10 -3.70 -2.12
N GLN A 482 25.38 -3.86 -2.38
CA GLN A 482 26.04 -3.31 -3.58
C GLN A 482 26.35 -4.41 -4.60
N SER A 483 25.69 -5.57 -4.45
CA SER A 483 25.96 -6.79 -5.21
C SER A 483 25.48 -6.74 -6.65
N HIS A 484 24.60 -5.80 -6.98
CA HIS A 484 24.06 -5.61 -8.33
C HIS A 484 24.81 -4.55 -9.15
N SER A 485 25.63 -3.72 -8.51
CA SER A 485 26.28 -2.63 -9.23
C SER A 485 27.62 -3.08 -9.81
N TYR A 486 27.67 -3.13 -11.13
CA TYR A 486 28.89 -3.18 -11.88
C TYR A 486 29.50 -1.76 -11.94
N ASN A 487 30.65 -1.56 -11.37
CA ASN A 487 31.44 -0.37 -11.59
C ASN A 487 32.71 -0.76 -12.39
N PRO A 488 32.75 -0.50 -13.70
CA PRO A 488 33.92 -0.87 -14.53
C PRO A 488 35.21 -0.13 -14.13
N SER A 489 35.11 0.92 -13.31
CA SER A 489 36.25 1.64 -12.77
C SER A 489 36.71 1.16 -11.39
N ASP A 490 36.01 0.18 -10.79
CA ASP A 490 36.43 -0.45 -9.53
C ASP A 490 37.34 -1.64 -9.80
N PRO A 491 38.65 -1.60 -9.41
CA PRO A 491 39.57 -2.72 -9.59
C PRO A 491 39.20 -3.96 -8.74
N GLU A 492 38.26 -3.85 -7.80
CA GLU A 492 37.71 -4.96 -7.04
C GLU A 492 36.42 -5.55 -7.66
N GLN A 493 36.34 -5.61 -8.97
CA GLN A 493 35.19 -5.97 -9.82
C GLN A 493 34.48 -7.32 -9.52
N PHE A 494 34.53 -7.79 -8.32
CA PHE A 494 33.85 -9.02 -7.88
C PHE A 494 32.42 -8.78 -7.43
N GLN A 495 31.84 -7.59 -7.65
CA GLN A 495 30.50 -7.22 -7.15
C GLN A 495 29.40 -8.11 -7.73
N GLN A 496 29.48 -8.51 -8.99
CA GLN A 496 28.54 -9.45 -9.62
C GLN A 496 28.50 -10.83 -8.98
N TRP A 497 29.54 -11.21 -8.23
CA TRP A 497 29.62 -12.52 -7.60
C TRP A 497 28.71 -12.65 -6.37
N TYR A 498 28.26 -11.51 -5.81
CA TYR A 498 27.65 -11.50 -4.49
C TYR A 498 26.13 -11.37 -4.49
N PHE A 499 25.48 -11.28 -5.65
CA PHE A 499 24.02 -11.21 -5.73
C PHE A 499 23.36 -12.34 -4.92
N LEU A 500 23.62 -13.59 -5.26
CA LEU A 500 23.01 -14.75 -4.60
C LEU A 500 23.43 -14.93 -3.14
N PRO A 501 24.74 -14.92 -2.77
CA PRO A 501 25.13 -15.14 -1.39
C PRO A 501 24.70 -14.00 -0.46
N TRP A 502 24.70 -12.75 -0.92
CA TRP A 502 24.21 -11.65 -0.12
C TRP A 502 22.73 -11.82 0.25
N HIS A 503 21.89 -12.15 -0.74
CA HIS A 503 20.45 -12.36 -0.51
C HIS A 503 20.19 -13.61 0.35
N ARG A 504 20.91 -14.70 0.17
CA ARG A 504 20.80 -15.90 1.02
C ARG A 504 21.05 -15.58 2.49
N LEU A 505 22.12 -14.84 2.79
CA LEU A 505 22.46 -14.43 4.15
C LEU A 505 21.45 -13.42 4.72
N MET A 506 20.96 -12.49 3.90
CA MET A 506 19.89 -11.56 4.25
C MET A 506 18.63 -12.32 4.67
N LEU A 507 18.16 -13.25 3.84
CA LEU A 507 16.96 -14.06 4.12
C LEU A 507 17.11 -14.92 5.37
N TYR A 508 18.30 -15.47 5.61
CA TYR A 508 18.60 -16.26 6.81
C TYR A 508 18.45 -15.42 8.08
N GLN A 509 19.00 -14.20 8.10
CA GLN A 509 18.88 -13.30 9.23
C GLN A 509 17.45 -12.78 9.39
N PHE A 510 16.79 -12.40 8.30
CA PHE A 510 15.40 -11.96 8.30
C PHE A 510 14.45 -13.02 8.85
N GLU A 511 14.62 -14.27 8.46
CA GLU A 511 13.86 -15.41 8.98
C GLU A 511 14.08 -15.61 10.48
N GLY A 512 15.33 -15.41 10.95
CA GLY A 512 15.65 -15.41 12.37
C GLY A 512 14.95 -14.31 13.15
N VAL A 513 14.87 -13.10 12.59
CA VAL A 513 14.12 -11.97 13.17
C VAL A 513 12.62 -12.28 13.23
N ILE A 514 12.05 -12.88 12.18
CA ILE A 514 10.65 -13.27 12.19
C ILE A 514 10.34 -14.29 13.28
N ARG A 515 11.21 -15.30 13.48
CA ARG A 515 11.06 -16.26 14.59
C ARG A 515 11.07 -15.55 15.95
N GLU A 516 11.94 -14.57 16.13
CA GLU A 516 12.02 -13.81 17.38
C GLU A 516 10.78 -12.98 17.65
N VAL A 517 10.31 -12.21 16.67
CA VAL A 517 9.15 -11.32 16.86
C VAL A 517 7.83 -12.10 17.00
N LEU A 518 7.75 -13.29 16.43
CA LEU A 518 6.62 -14.20 16.60
C LEU A 518 6.71 -15.06 17.85
N HIS A 519 7.89 -15.15 18.48
CA HIS A 519 8.20 -16.18 19.48
C HIS A 519 7.89 -17.60 18.98
N ASP A 520 8.17 -17.86 17.69
CA ASP A 520 7.85 -19.10 16.99
C ASP A 520 9.07 -19.67 16.26
N GLU A 521 9.74 -20.63 16.92
CA GLU A 521 10.90 -21.30 16.36
C GLU A 521 10.56 -22.30 15.24
N ASP A 522 9.29 -22.47 14.89
CA ASP A 522 8.84 -23.33 13.78
C ASP A 522 8.61 -22.56 12.48
N PHE A 523 8.75 -21.25 12.50
CA PHE A 523 8.60 -20.45 11.29
C PHE A 523 9.72 -20.72 10.29
N ALA A 524 9.34 -20.94 9.03
CA ALA A 524 10.23 -20.97 7.87
C ALA A 524 9.69 -20.04 6.78
N LEU A 525 10.55 -19.19 6.22
CA LEU A 525 10.14 -18.20 5.22
C LEU A 525 9.64 -18.91 3.95
N PRO A 526 8.38 -18.74 3.53
CA PRO A 526 7.90 -19.38 2.32
C PRO A 526 8.51 -18.72 1.06
N TYR A 527 8.34 -19.34 -0.10
CA TYR A 527 8.75 -18.79 -1.38
C TYR A 527 7.58 -18.71 -2.38
N TRP A 528 7.61 -17.70 -3.24
CA TRP A 528 6.69 -17.55 -4.37
C TRP A 528 7.42 -17.80 -5.68
N ASN A 529 6.92 -18.73 -6.50
CA ASN A 529 7.60 -19.17 -7.71
C ASN A 529 6.81 -18.84 -8.99
N PRO A 530 7.01 -17.68 -9.59
CA PRO A 530 6.29 -17.27 -10.80
C PRO A 530 6.85 -17.85 -12.11
N VAL A 531 7.75 -18.82 -12.05
CA VAL A 531 8.45 -19.36 -13.24
C VAL A 531 8.19 -20.86 -13.50
N THR A 532 7.10 -21.40 -12.91
CA THR A 532 6.76 -22.84 -13.05
C THR A 532 6.13 -23.20 -14.37
N GLY A 533 5.64 -22.25 -15.14
CA GLY A 533 4.76 -22.46 -16.28
C GLY A 533 3.29 -22.76 -15.90
N ASN A 534 2.99 -22.92 -14.60
CA ASN A 534 1.61 -22.99 -14.11
C ASN A 534 1.00 -21.58 -14.07
N PRO A 535 -0.13 -21.34 -14.75
CA PRO A 535 -0.77 -20.03 -14.79
C PRO A 535 -1.09 -19.44 -13.40
N ASP A 536 -1.45 -20.27 -12.43
CA ASP A 536 -1.83 -19.83 -11.09
C ASP A 536 -0.63 -19.28 -10.29
N ASP A 537 0.58 -19.78 -10.57
CA ASP A 537 1.80 -19.32 -9.93
C ASP A 537 2.26 -17.94 -10.45
N LEU A 538 1.80 -17.55 -11.64
CA LEU A 538 2.07 -16.24 -12.24
C LEU A 538 1.21 -15.12 -11.65
N VAL A 539 0.21 -15.47 -10.84
CA VAL A 539 -0.63 -14.52 -10.12
C VAL A 539 -0.04 -14.28 -8.72
N VAL A 540 0.13 -13.05 -8.32
CA VAL A 540 0.55 -12.71 -6.96
C VAL A 540 -0.47 -13.28 -5.96
N PRO A 541 -0.06 -13.99 -4.90
CA PRO A 541 -0.98 -14.61 -3.96
C PRO A 541 -1.99 -13.63 -3.38
N ALA A 542 -3.24 -14.07 -3.18
CA ALA A 542 -4.37 -13.21 -2.82
C ALA A 542 -4.11 -12.32 -1.60
N VAL A 543 -3.43 -12.84 -0.57
CA VAL A 543 -3.09 -12.08 0.65
C VAL A 543 -2.19 -10.87 0.38
N PHE A 544 -1.38 -10.88 -0.67
CA PHE A 544 -0.57 -9.72 -1.08
C PHE A 544 -1.37 -8.72 -1.92
N ARG A 545 -2.52 -9.12 -2.45
CA ARG A 545 -3.42 -8.31 -3.26
C ARG A 545 -4.62 -7.79 -2.48
N ASP A 546 -4.88 -8.36 -1.30
CA ASP A 546 -5.94 -7.90 -0.40
C ASP A 546 -5.52 -6.61 0.30
N PRO A 547 -6.18 -5.47 0.03
CA PRO A 547 -5.88 -4.21 0.69
C PRO A 547 -6.03 -4.23 2.21
N GLY A 548 -6.78 -5.17 2.77
CA GLY A 548 -6.89 -5.39 4.21
C GLY A 548 -5.71 -6.14 4.83
N SER A 549 -4.83 -6.71 4.01
CA SER A 549 -3.67 -7.49 4.48
C SER A 549 -2.46 -6.59 4.79
N THR A 550 -1.73 -6.93 5.84
CA THR A 550 -0.43 -6.31 6.15
C THR A 550 0.64 -6.58 5.09
N LEU A 551 0.43 -7.58 4.24
CA LEU A 551 1.32 -7.91 3.13
C LEU A 551 0.97 -7.16 1.83
N TYR A 552 -0.12 -6.42 1.81
CA TYR A 552 -0.50 -5.63 0.64
C TYR A 552 0.50 -4.49 0.39
N ASN A 553 0.85 -4.29 -0.88
CA ASN A 553 1.54 -3.10 -1.35
C ASN A 553 0.78 -2.51 -2.54
N GLY A 554 0.20 -1.31 -2.33
CA GLY A 554 -0.61 -0.62 -3.33
C GLY A 554 0.18 0.03 -4.46
N THR A 555 1.52 0.06 -4.38
CA THR A 555 2.37 0.65 -5.42
C THR A 555 2.60 -0.27 -6.62
N ARG A 556 2.39 -1.59 -6.49
CA ARG A 556 2.48 -2.54 -7.61
C ARG A 556 1.53 -2.13 -8.73
N TRP A 557 1.82 -2.58 -9.95
CA TRP A 557 0.90 -2.35 -11.07
C TRP A 557 -0.53 -2.74 -10.69
N PHE A 558 -1.51 -1.92 -11.05
CA PHE A 558 -2.90 -2.14 -10.67
C PHE A 558 -3.45 -3.49 -11.17
N TRP A 559 -3.04 -3.95 -12.36
CA TRP A 559 -3.45 -5.26 -12.89
C TRP A 559 -2.85 -6.41 -12.07
N VAL A 560 -1.63 -6.27 -11.55
CA VAL A 560 -1.00 -7.24 -10.66
C VAL A 560 -1.79 -7.36 -9.36
N ASN A 561 -2.14 -6.23 -8.75
CA ASN A 561 -3.00 -6.20 -7.57
C ASN A 561 -4.45 -6.59 -7.90
N GLY A 562 -4.90 -6.43 -9.15
CA GLY A 562 -6.18 -6.92 -9.67
C GLY A 562 -6.25 -8.44 -9.85
N GLY A 563 -5.10 -9.13 -9.80
CA GLY A 563 -5.02 -10.58 -9.97
C GLY A 563 -4.70 -11.04 -11.39
N GLU A 564 -4.23 -10.14 -12.24
CA GLU A 564 -3.70 -10.49 -13.55
C GLU A 564 -2.32 -11.15 -13.41
N ARG A 565 -1.96 -11.92 -14.42
CA ARG A 565 -0.67 -12.61 -14.47
C ARG A 565 0.46 -11.64 -14.73
N ILE A 566 1.58 -11.81 -14.03
CA ILE A 566 2.76 -10.92 -14.18
C ILE A 566 3.49 -11.12 -15.52
N ASP A 567 3.32 -12.26 -16.20
CA ASP A 567 3.98 -12.54 -17.48
C ASP A 567 3.29 -11.92 -18.69
N THR A 568 2.20 -11.18 -18.52
CA THR A 568 1.42 -10.61 -19.62
C THR A 568 2.27 -9.76 -20.57
N LEU A 569 3.24 -9.01 -20.03
CA LEU A 569 4.17 -8.19 -20.81
C LEU A 569 5.59 -8.79 -20.96
N TYR A 570 5.94 -9.78 -20.14
CA TYR A 570 7.32 -10.25 -19.98
C TYR A 570 7.45 -11.78 -20.08
N ARG A 571 6.55 -12.44 -20.82
CA ARG A 571 6.48 -13.92 -20.92
C ARG A 571 7.83 -14.54 -21.26
N ASP A 572 8.54 -14.00 -22.23
CA ASP A 572 9.79 -14.56 -22.74
C ASP A 572 10.99 -14.34 -21.80
N TRP A 573 10.78 -13.56 -20.72
CA TRP A 573 11.81 -13.16 -19.77
C TRP A 573 11.64 -13.75 -18.37
N LEU A 574 10.51 -14.42 -18.09
CA LEU A 574 10.29 -15.12 -16.82
C LEU A 574 10.58 -16.62 -17.00
N THR A 575 11.86 -16.96 -17.21
CA THR A 575 12.29 -18.32 -17.53
C THR A 575 13.35 -18.84 -16.57
N LEU A 576 13.59 -20.16 -16.59
CA LEU A 576 14.63 -20.84 -15.82
C LEU A 576 15.89 -21.13 -16.64
N ASP A 577 16.13 -20.44 -17.74
CA ASP A 577 17.24 -20.69 -18.66
C ASP A 577 18.60 -20.64 -17.99
N ALA A 578 18.74 -19.84 -16.93
CA ALA A 578 19.95 -19.76 -16.13
C ALA A 578 20.40 -21.13 -15.58
N LEU A 579 19.47 -22.06 -15.31
CA LEU A 579 19.79 -23.42 -14.83
C LEU A 579 20.58 -24.26 -15.82
N ASN A 580 20.61 -23.88 -17.11
CA ASN A 580 21.41 -24.55 -18.14
C ASN A 580 22.90 -24.17 -18.06
N GLU A 581 23.24 -23.06 -17.37
CA GLU A 581 24.62 -22.61 -17.24
C GLU A 581 25.44 -23.50 -16.31
N LYS A 582 26.69 -23.76 -16.69
CA LYS A 582 27.61 -24.61 -15.94
C LYS A 582 28.63 -23.83 -15.10
N PHE A 583 28.79 -22.56 -15.42
CA PHE A 583 29.74 -21.67 -14.75
C PHE A 583 28.98 -20.64 -13.93
N TYR A 584 29.53 -20.25 -12.80
CA TYR A 584 28.85 -19.33 -11.88
C TYR A 584 28.79 -17.88 -12.42
N ILE A 585 29.88 -17.35 -12.98
CA ILE A 585 29.99 -15.98 -13.50
C ILE A 585 30.03 -15.95 -15.02
N GLU A 586 31.01 -16.56 -15.62
CA GLU A 586 31.27 -16.51 -17.06
C GLU A 586 31.87 -17.84 -17.53
N SER A 587 31.43 -18.26 -18.70
CA SER A 587 32.01 -19.43 -19.36
C SER A 587 33.31 -19.08 -20.08
N PRO A 588 34.16 -20.08 -20.40
CA PRO A 588 35.41 -19.83 -21.13
C PRO A 588 35.28 -19.17 -22.51
N ASN A 589 34.10 -19.21 -23.10
CA ASN A 589 33.80 -18.55 -24.38
C ASN A 589 33.19 -17.12 -24.22
N GLY A 590 33.18 -16.59 -23.00
CA GLY A 590 32.67 -15.23 -22.70
C GLY A 590 31.15 -15.10 -22.62
N SER A 591 30.41 -16.22 -22.53
CA SER A 591 28.96 -16.15 -22.25
C SER A 591 28.72 -15.97 -20.75
N LEU A 592 27.67 -15.22 -20.41
CA LEU A 592 27.26 -15.02 -19.01
C LEU A 592 26.95 -16.37 -18.34
N GLY A 593 27.42 -16.54 -17.12
CA GLY A 593 27.15 -17.70 -16.30
C GLY A 593 25.83 -17.60 -15.52
N PHE A 594 25.64 -18.53 -14.60
CA PHE A 594 24.42 -18.70 -13.82
C PHE A 594 24.03 -17.45 -13.03
N ASN A 595 24.93 -16.90 -12.20
CA ASN A 595 24.62 -15.79 -11.31
C ASN A 595 24.21 -14.51 -12.05
N PRO A 596 24.94 -14.00 -13.07
CA PRO A 596 24.51 -12.82 -13.81
C PRO A 596 23.24 -13.07 -14.66
N ARG A 597 22.99 -14.31 -15.14
CA ARG A 597 21.73 -14.63 -15.81
C ARG A 597 20.57 -14.65 -14.84
N MET A 598 20.74 -15.19 -13.64
CA MET A 598 19.73 -15.18 -12.58
C MET A 598 19.38 -13.77 -12.13
N ASP A 599 20.38 -12.88 -12.01
CA ASP A 599 20.18 -11.48 -11.64
C ASP A 599 19.29 -10.75 -12.65
N GLN A 600 19.40 -11.10 -13.94
CA GLN A 600 18.55 -10.54 -14.99
C GLN A 600 17.20 -11.28 -15.13
N ASN A 601 17.25 -12.59 -15.28
CA ASN A 601 16.12 -13.44 -15.57
C ASN A 601 16.16 -14.73 -14.75
N PRO A 602 15.19 -14.98 -13.88
CA PRO A 602 13.90 -14.28 -13.76
C PRO A 602 13.90 -13.09 -12.78
N HIS A 603 15.00 -12.80 -12.05
CA HIS A 603 14.98 -11.85 -10.94
C HIS A 603 14.55 -10.44 -11.35
N PHE A 604 15.33 -9.73 -12.17
CA PHE A 604 15.03 -8.34 -12.56
C PHE A 604 13.67 -8.20 -13.26
N PHE A 605 13.33 -9.14 -14.17
CA PHE A 605 12.06 -9.08 -14.87
C PHE A 605 10.84 -9.34 -13.95
N THR A 606 11.00 -10.12 -12.90
CA THR A 606 9.96 -10.23 -11.87
C THR A 606 9.73 -8.90 -11.16
N HIS A 607 10.79 -8.19 -10.81
CA HIS A 607 10.70 -6.86 -10.20
C HIS A 607 9.97 -5.87 -11.10
N VAL A 608 10.36 -5.78 -12.38
CA VAL A 608 9.72 -4.88 -13.36
C VAL A 608 8.25 -5.28 -13.62
N ALA A 609 7.98 -6.57 -13.72
CA ALA A 609 6.62 -7.08 -13.93
C ALA A 609 5.67 -6.80 -12.78
N LEU A 610 6.17 -6.69 -11.56
CA LEU A 610 5.39 -6.30 -10.38
C LEU A 610 5.17 -4.79 -10.29
N GLY A 611 6.15 -3.98 -10.70
CA GLY A 611 6.08 -2.52 -10.68
C GLY A 611 6.14 -1.91 -9.27
N GLY A 612 5.91 -0.62 -9.19
CA GLY A 612 5.89 0.12 -7.93
C GLY A 612 7.19 0.00 -7.13
N ASP A 613 7.10 -0.21 -5.82
CA ASP A 613 8.27 -0.40 -4.96
C ASP A 613 9.17 -1.54 -5.44
N MET A 614 8.59 -2.62 -5.98
CA MET A 614 9.37 -3.73 -6.53
C MET A 614 10.26 -3.35 -7.71
N ALA A 615 9.91 -2.31 -8.48
CA ALA A 615 10.70 -1.82 -9.62
C ALA A 615 11.65 -0.67 -9.25
N GLU A 616 11.64 -0.20 -8.01
CA GLU A 616 12.44 0.93 -7.54
C GLU A 616 13.52 0.46 -6.54
N PHE A 617 14.78 0.57 -6.91
CA PHE A 617 15.92 0.05 -6.12
C PHE A 617 16.01 0.59 -4.69
N SER A 618 15.53 1.81 -4.45
CA SER A 618 15.59 2.43 -3.12
C SER A 618 14.44 2.03 -2.19
N THR A 619 13.38 1.45 -2.72
CA THR A 619 12.17 1.10 -1.95
C THR A 619 11.78 -0.37 -2.06
N VAL A 620 12.47 -1.15 -2.87
CA VAL A 620 12.11 -2.55 -3.17
C VAL A 620 11.92 -3.43 -1.93
N GLY A 621 12.72 -3.23 -0.90
CA GLY A 621 12.58 -3.93 0.39
C GLY A 621 11.33 -3.54 1.19
N ALA A 622 10.62 -2.47 0.81
CA ALA A 622 9.36 -2.08 1.44
C ALA A 622 8.18 -2.97 1.03
N ASP A 623 8.31 -3.71 -0.08
CA ASP A 623 7.29 -4.65 -0.51
C ASP A 623 7.50 -6.02 0.18
N PRO A 624 6.53 -6.51 0.97
CA PRO A 624 6.69 -7.82 1.63
C PRO A 624 6.89 -9.00 0.68
N LEU A 625 6.43 -8.90 -0.57
CA LEU A 625 6.64 -9.94 -1.59
C LEU A 625 8.10 -10.09 -1.99
N PHE A 626 8.92 -9.04 -1.81
CA PHE A 626 10.35 -9.03 -2.07
C PHE A 626 11.07 -10.22 -1.44
N TYR A 627 10.84 -10.48 -0.16
CA TYR A 627 11.51 -11.56 0.57
C TYR A 627 11.11 -12.95 0.07
N LEU A 628 9.87 -13.13 -0.36
CA LEU A 628 9.39 -14.40 -0.90
C LEU A 628 9.89 -14.64 -2.33
N HIS A 629 10.01 -13.56 -3.11
CA HIS A 629 10.65 -13.59 -4.42
C HIS A 629 12.11 -13.99 -4.30
N HIS A 630 12.88 -13.36 -3.40
CA HIS A 630 14.28 -13.71 -3.16
C HIS A 630 14.45 -15.08 -2.52
N SER A 631 13.51 -15.57 -1.70
CA SER A 631 13.47 -16.95 -1.23
C SER A 631 13.39 -17.94 -2.41
N ASN A 632 12.63 -17.59 -3.47
CA ASN A 632 12.62 -18.39 -4.70
C ASN A 632 13.94 -18.30 -5.49
N MET A 633 14.56 -17.12 -5.56
CA MET A 633 15.89 -16.99 -6.19
C MET A 633 16.94 -17.86 -5.49
N ASP A 634 16.92 -17.89 -4.18
CA ASP A 634 17.76 -18.76 -3.35
C ASP A 634 17.48 -20.26 -3.61
N ARG A 635 16.20 -20.63 -3.77
CA ARG A 635 15.77 -21.99 -4.12
C ARG A 635 16.28 -22.41 -5.50
N ILE A 636 16.22 -21.53 -6.49
CA ILE A 636 16.75 -21.80 -7.84
C ILE A 636 18.28 -21.94 -7.81
N TRP A 637 18.99 -21.15 -6.99
CA TRP A 637 20.42 -21.32 -6.80
C TRP A 637 20.76 -22.67 -6.16
N GLU A 638 20.03 -23.10 -5.13
CA GLU A 638 20.24 -24.44 -4.54
C GLU A 638 19.87 -25.55 -5.55
N SER A 639 18.88 -25.33 -6.42
CA SER A 639 18.57 -26.25 -7.53
C SER A 639 19.76 -26.40 -8.48
N TRP A 640 20.38 -25.29 -8.88
CA TRP A 640 21.57 -25.27 -9.72
C TRP A 640 22.77 -26.03 -9.08
N ASN A 641 22.96 -25.83 -7.78
CA ASN A 641 23.98 -26.57 -7.02
C ASN A 641 23.71 -28.09 -6.99
N ARG A 642 22.44 -28.49 -6.87
CA ARG A 642 22.01 -29.91 -6.85
C ARG A 642 22.18 -30.60 -8.20
N LEU A 643 22.31 -29.87 -9.29
CA LEU A 643 22.68 -30.38 -10.60
C LEU A 643 24.17 -30.73 -10.73
N GLY A 644 24.95 -30.56 -9.65
CA GLY A 644 26.36 -30.86 -9.59
C GLY A 644 27.29 -29.70 -9.96
N ASN A 645 26.72 -28.51 -10.17
CA ASN A 645 27.47 -27.30 -10.45
C ASN A 645 28.14 -26.75 -9.17
N LYS A 646 29.18 -25.96 -9.33
CA LYS A 646 30.02 -25.51 -8.21
C LYS A 646 30.03 -24.01 -8.08
N ASN A 647 29.91 -23.54 -6.84
CA ASN A 647 30.10 -22.14 -6.47
C ASN A 647 31.60 -21.76 -6.55
N PRO A 648 31.92 -20.44 -6.62
CA PRO A 648 33.31 -19.99 -6.58
C PRO A 648 34.04 -20.41 -5.30
N THR A 649 35.29 -20.80 -5.44
CA THR A 649 36.15 -21.22 -4.33
C THR A 649 37.29 -20.23 -4.03
N ASP A 650 37.30 -19.07 -4.72
CA ASP A 650 38.29 -18.02 -4.50
C ASP A 650 38.20 -17.51 -3.04
N PRO A 651 39.35 -17.48 -2.32
CA PRO A 651 39.40 -16.98 -0.94
C PRO A 651 38.87 -15.53 -0.79
N LYS A 652 39.01 -14.65 -1.79
CA LYS A 652 38.47 -13.29 -1.76
C LYS A 652 36.95 -13.34 -1.76
N TYR A 653 36.34 -14.20 -2.58
CA TYR A 653 34.89 -14.43 -2.60
C TYR A 653 34.41 -14.98 -1.26
N LEU A 654 35.02 -16.06 -0.77
CA LEU A 654 34.58 -16.78 0.43
C LEU A 654 34.70 -15.94 1.71
N ASN A 655 35.75 -15.12 1.83
CA ASN A 655 36.05 -14.35 3.03
C ASN A 655 35.35 -12.96 3.07
N ARG A 656 34.70 -12.55 1.99
CA ARG A 656 33.92 -11.31 1.99
C ARG A 656 32.83 -11.40 3.06
N LYS A 657 32.74 -10.37 3.89
CA LYS A 657 31.68 -10.26 4.93
C LYS A 657 30.66 -9.21 4.56
N PHE A 658 29.41 -9.48 4.94
CA PHE A 658 28.30 -8.57 4.86
C PHE A 658 27.63 -8.42 6.22
N SER A 659 27.13 -7.23 6.50
CA SER A 659 26.49 -6.87 7.77
C SER A 659 24.98 -6.91 7.63
N TYR A 660 24.30 -7.47 8.64
CA TYR A 660 22.83 -7.54 8.73
C TYR A 660 22.39 -7.27 10.17
N GLY A 661 21.12 -6.93 10.38
CA GLY A 661 20.50 -7.06 11.68
C GLY A 661 20.26 -8.54 11.98
N ASP A 662 20.44 -8.97 13.22
CA ASP A 662 20.14 -10.32 13.67
C ASP A 662 18.87 -10.38 14.53
N ARG A 663 18.47 -11.62 14.89
CA ARG A 663 17.28 -11.85 15.73
C ARG A 663 17.36 -11.17 17.11
N SER A 664 18.53 -10.89 17.63
CA SER A 664 18.71 -10.19 18.92
C SER A 664 18.60 -8.66 18.80
N GLY A 665 18.37 -8.14 17.60
CA GLY A 665 18.36 -6.70 17.31
C GLY A 665 19.75 -6.08 17.29
N LYS A 666 20.79 -6.87 16.95
CA LYS A 666 22.17 -6.42 16.84
C LYS A 666 22.74 -6.71 15.47
N ARG A 667 23.80 -6.01 15.12
CA ARG A 667 24.55 -6.27 13.90
C ARG A 667 25.29 -7.61 13.95
N ALA A 668 25.14 -8.39 12.87
CA ALA A 668 25.89 -9.61 12.60
C ALA A 668 26.66 -9.47 11.28
N ASP A 669 27.97 -9.79 11.32
CA ASP A 669 28.86 -9.78 10.16
C ASP A 669 29.13 -11.22 9.70
N LEU A 670 28.57 -11.62 8.56
CA LEU A 670 28.62 -12.99 8.05
C LEU A 670 29.50 -13.09 6.81
N PRO A 671 30.42 -14.08 6.73
CA PRO A 671 31.23 -14.34 5.53
C PRO A 671 30.39 -15.05 4.46
N VAL A 672 30.71 -14.81 3.19
CA VAL A 672 30.09 -15.50 2.05
C VAL A 672 30.22 -17.02 2.15
N SER A 673 31.29 -17.53 2.73
CA SER A 673 31.49 -18.97 2.96
C SER A 673 30.39 -19.62 3.80
N ALA A 674 29.66 -18.85 4.61
CA ALA A 674 28.48 -19.35 5.35
C ALA A 674 27.27 -19.57 4.45
N ALA A 675 27.24 -18.99 3.24
CA ALA A 675 26.13 -19.03 2.30
C ALA A 675 26.31 -20.07 1.17
N ASP A 676 27.33 -20.93 1.23
CA ASP A 676 27.63 -21.84 0.13
C ASP A 676 26.49 -22.82 -0.17
N ARG A 677 25.86 -23.37 0.87
CA ARG A 677 24.74 -24.32 0.76
C ARG A 677 23.68 -24.02 1.84
N THR A 678 22.42 -24.25 1.49
CA THR A 678 21.29 -24.06 2.41
C THR A 678 21.37 -24.93 3.65
N GLN A 679 21.90 -26.16 3.52
CA GLN A 679 22.08 -27.08 4.63
C GLN A 679 23.06 -26.56 5.69
N GLN A 680 24.05 -25.74 5.34
CA GLN A 680 24.96 -25.10 6.31
C GLN A 680 24.22 -24.10 7.20
N LEU A 681 23.14 -23.50 6.67
CA LEU A 681 22.27 -22.57 7.36
C LEU A 681 21.06 -23.27 8.02
N GLY A 682 20.97 -24.60 7.95
CA GLY A 682 19.95 -25.41 8.62
C GLY A 682 18.57 -25.38 7.94
N TYR A 683 18.50 -25.15 6.63
CA TYR A 683 17.22 -25.23 5.92
C TYR A 683 17.34 -25.89 4.54
N GLU A 684 16.18 -26.30 4.01
CA GLU A 684 15.97 -26.78 2.66
C GLU A 684 14.65 -26.28 2.08
N TYR A 685 14.38 -26.60 0.82
CA TYR A 685 13.11 -26.31 0.14
C TYR A 685 12.31 -27.60 -0.07
N ASP A 686 10.99 -27.48 -0.07
CA ASP A 686 10.04 -28.59 -0.35
C ASP A 686 10.17 -29.13 -1.78
N SER A 687 10.66 -28.33 -2.71
CA SER A 687 10.89 -28.72 -4.10
C SER A 687 12.06 -27.97 -4.74
N TYR A 688 12.59 -28.51 -5.82
CA TYR A 688 13.71 -27.96 -6.59
C TYR A 688 13.43 -27.97 -8.08
N GLU A 689 13.97 -26.98 -8.79
CA GLU A 689 13.76 -26.84 -10.23
C GLU A 689 14.72 -27.71 -11.04
N LYS A 690 14.27 -28.02 -12.24
CA LYS A 690 15.08 -28.66 -13.28
C LYS A 690 15.34 -27.66 -14.41
N PRO A 691 16.47 -27.78 -15.12
CA PRO A 691 16.71 -26.98 -16.31
C PRO A 691 15.55 -27.16 -17.30
N PRO A 692 15.07 -26.08 -17.89
CA PRO A 692 14.10 -26.21 -18.99
C PRO A 692 14.76 -26.93 -20.17
N GLN A 693 13.97 -27.63 -20.99
CA GLN A 693 14.48 -28.17 -22.23
C GLN A 693 15.00 -27.01 -23.08
N PRO A 694 16.21 -27.14 -23.65
CA PRO A 694 16.75 -26.09 -24.51
C PRO A 694 15.75 -25.82 -25.66
N GLN A 695 15.33 -24.57 -25.78
CA GLN A 695 14.60 -24.17 -26.98
C GLN A 695 15.53 -24.35 -28.17
N GLN A 696 15.07 -25.02 -29.23
CA GLN A 696 15.80 -25.07 -30.49
C GLN A 696 15.72 -23.71 -31.18
N LEU A 697 16.52 -22.76 -30.71
CA LEU A 697 16.69 -21.48 -31.39
C LEU A 697 17.64 -21.66 -32.57
N SER A 698 17.41 -20.96 -33.65
CA SER A 698 18.40 -20.79 -34.70
C SER A 698 19.64 -20.08 -34.12
N ALA A 699 20.79 -20.25 -34.77
CA ALA A 699 22.03 -19.59 -34.33
C ALA A 699 21.90 -18.04 -34.29
N GLU A 700 21.06 -17.47 -35.15
CA GLU A 700 20.78 -16.04 -35.19
C GLU A 700 19.91 -15.60 -34.02
N GLU A 701 18.86 -16.34 -33.70
CA GLU A 701 18.00 -16.06 -32.54
C GLU A 701 18.77 -16.22 -31.22
N ALA A 702 19.60 -17.25 -31.09
CA ALA A 702 20.47 -17.45 -29.94
C ALA A 702 21.45 -16.29 -29.77
N ALA A 703 22.08 -15.84 -30.87
CA ALA A 703 22.99 -14.70 -30.84
C ALA A 703 22.28 -13.35 -30.57
N ALA A 704 21.05 -13.18 -31.07
CA ALA A 704 20.23 -12.01 -30.77
C ALA A 704 19.82 -11.98 -29.29
N ARG A 705 19.41 -13.11 -28.73
CA ARG A 705 19.07 -13.24 -27.32
C ARG A 705 20.26 -12.97 -26.41
N GLU A 706 21.44 -13.49 -26.76
CA GLU A 706 22.68 -13.22 -26.01
C GLU A 706 23.09 -11.73 -26.06
N ARG A 707 22.97 -11.09 -27.24
CA ARG A 707 23.16 -9.63 -27.35
C ARG A 707 22.20 -8.85 -26.48
N THR A 708 20.93 -9.26 -26.45
CA THR A 708 19.92 -8.61 -25.60
C THR A 708 20.25 -8.79 -24.12
N TYR A 709 20.66 -9.98 -23.67
CA TYR A 709 21.13 -10.21 -22.30
C TYR A 709 22.33 -9.32 -21.95
N LYS A 710 23.33 -9.24 -22.84
CA LYS A 710 24.48 -8.35 -22.64
C LYS A 710 24.09 -6.88 -22.61
N SER A 711 23.24 -6.44 -23.52
CA SER A 711 22.75 -5.06 -23.57
C SER A 711 21.91 -4.71 -22.32
N LEU A 712 21.09 -5.63 -21.84
CA LEU A 712 20.32 -5.44 -20.60
C LEU A 712 21.25 -5.45 -19.38
N HIS A 713 22.27 -6.28 -19.40
CA HIS A 713 23.30 -6.32 -18.36
C HIS A 713 24.12 -5.01 -18.35
N GLU A 714 24.52 -4.53 -19.53
CA GLU A 714 25.17 -3.24 -19.73
C GLU A 714 24.22 -2.07 -19.50
N GLY A 715 22.95 -2.21 -19.87
CA GLY A 715 21.89 -1.23 -19.71
C GLY A 715 21.20 -1.21 -18.36
N ALA A 716 21.15 -2.34 -17.61
CA ALA A 716 20.83 -2.35 -16.19
C ALA A 716 21.91 -1.63 -15.36
N ILE A 717 23.08 -1.54 -15.93
CA ILE A 717 24.16 -0.61 -15.57
C ILE A 717 23.83 0.81 -16.04
N GLY A 718 22.99 0.99 -17.10
CA GLY A 718 22.66 2.21 -17.83
C GLY A 718 21.26 2.79 -17.69
N GLY A 719 20.29 2.11 -17.08
CA GLY A 719 18.88 2.54 -16.98
C GLY A 719 18.12 2.61 -18.32
N PRO A 720 16.76 2.57 -18.32
CA PRO A 720 15.96 2.47 -19.56
C PRO A 720 15.89 3.73 -20.46
N HIS A 721 16.72 4.75 -20.25
CA HIS A 721 16.74 6.01 -21.00
C HIS A 721 18.06 6.37 -21.67
N GLY A 722 18.87 5.35 -22.03
CA GLY A 722 20.13 5.55 -22.78
C GLY A 722 20.00 5.61 -24.30
N ALA A 723 18.84 5.95 -24.87
CA ALA A 723 18.74 6.33 -26.28
C ALA A 723 19.11 7.81 -26.42
N GLN A 724 20.40 8.13 -26.51
CA GLN A 724 20.84 9.40 -27.07
C GLN A 724 20.41 9.45 -28.53
N HIS A 725 19.48 10.33 -28.85
CA HIS A 725 19.33 10.87 -30.17
C HIS A 725 20.60 11.66 -30.50
N ASP A 726 21.47 11.07 -31.30
CA ASP A 726 22.53 11.81 -32.01
C ASP A 726 21.87 12.76 -32.98
N GLY A 727 21.50 13.95 -32.48
CA GLY A 727 21.21 15.10 -33.29
C GLY A 727 22.54 15.72 -33.74
N LYS A 728 22.93 15.54 -34.99
CA LYS A 728 23.84 16.44 -35.67
C LYS A 728 23.05 17.43 -36.53
N PRO A 729 23.63 18.65 -36.79
CA PRO A 729 22.96 19.93 -36.84
C PRO A 729 22.06 20.14 -38.04
#